data_f6f3d2fc1305187217c9b7ce4bdd0b16
#
_entry.id   f6f3d2fc1305187217c9b7ce4bdd0b16
#
_cell.length_a   1.000
_cell.length_b   1.000
_cell.length_c   1.000
_cell.angle_alpha   90.00
_cell.angle_beta   90.00
_cell.angle_gamma   90.00
#
_symmetry.space_group_name_H-M   'P 1'
#
loop_
_entity.id
_entity.type
_entity.pdbx_description
1 polymer ?
#
loop_
_entity_poly.entity_id
_entity_poly.type
_entity_poly.pdbx_seq_one_letter_code
_entity_poly.pdbx_strand_id
1 'polypeptide(L)'
;MRQRKILPVCLSAFLIALVSGAAVGVAHAQSATAPKAAEVKQAQPLSQPLSQATIDQFLRVRAPQGATLGTDGTLYVRDLADGITQVFKVVPAATATGGRDYSPGKATMTKLTSYADGVSGTSMSPDGKTLLITHAVGGNENFQIAAMDIATGKITDITKDPRVQYSITTWLDDGSGFVYSGNQDSPNDFHLYLWDFKKGEAQKILGREGSWSCGDVTKDRTRALVSKFQSASDTQVFELDIATGKTTEITIKPEGSTANCEVVGYLPGEEAVLLTSDAKDGMVRLYRKDLKTGAVTSPIPSLDKYELDGAGFNNEKTLLVAVTNEDGYGVARVFEAAGMTPLAMPETARGVVGGGGTFRGRTMVWTLNNAQTPGLAYETTWGADGKPETKPLTFADTQGIDLSSFPLPDLVKYKSFDGVEIPAFVFFPPGYDKAAKKPIPFICLYHGGPEGQHRPTFSAQSQYFLSRGFGIMLPNVRGSTGYGRDFHMMDDYKKRWDSVKDGVEAAKWLVDNGYAVPGKITTYGGSYGGFMSVACLVEDTRAAEQAKRQPYFGAGVNIVGIVNLKTFLEKTSGYRRKLREAEYGPLTDPDFLMSVSSINKTEFLRVPMFIAHGFNDPRVPVEEAMQLAVALKDKAFAEKKPELMPQLLVFPDEGHGFAKLDNRLLFAKQVESFMQRTIGNKSAAAAPEK
;
A
#
# COMPACT_ATOMS: atom_id res chain seq x y z
N MET A 1 30.99 1.46 -34.09
CA MET A 1 30.83 1.44 -32.62
C MET A 1 30.16 2.72 -32.18
N ARG A 2 28.85 2.72 -32.02
CA ARG A 2 28.08 3.84 -31.48
C ARG A 2 27.61 3.41 -30.09
N GLN A 3 28.14 4.04 -29.05
CA GLN A 3 27.66 3.90 -27.69
C GLN A 3 26.23 4.47 -27.58
N ARG A 4 25.27 3.63 -27.34
CA ARG A 4 23.93 4.05 -26.90
C ARG A 4 24.03 4.39 -25.43
N LYS A 5 23.90 5.66 -25.12
CA LYS A 5 23.67 6.14 -23.75
C LYS A 5 22.28 5.70 -23.32
N ILE A 6 22.22 4.79 -22.36
CA ILE A 6 20.99 4.44 -21.64
C ILE A 6 20.77 5.54 -20.59
N LEU A 7 19.69 6.28 -20.74
CA LEU A 7 19.24 7.28 -19.78
C LEU A 7 18.44 6.60 -18.64
N PRO A 8 18.62 7.02 -17.40
CA PRO A 8 17.87 6.48 -16.27
C PRO A 8 16.45 7.06 -16.22
N VAL A 9 15.51 6.21 -15.92
CA VAL A 9 14.08 6.50 -15.80
C VAL A 9 13.66 6.55 -14.31
N CYS A 10 12.81 7.48 -13.98
CA CYS A 10 12.47 7.95 -12.63
C CYS A 10 11.14 7.45 -12.05
N LEU A 11 10.94 7.65 -10.75
CA LEU A 11 9.93 7.12 -9.85
C LEU A 11 8.89 8.13 -9.40
N SER A 12 7.67 7.65 -9.26
CA SER A 12 6.61 8.33 -8.52
C SER A 12 6.62 8.00 -7.05
N ALA A 13 6.63 9.04 -6.24
CA ALA A 13 6.14 8.89 -4.90
C ALA A 13 4.63 8.61 -4.97
N PHE A 14 4.22 7.37 -4.71
CA PHE A 14 2.93 7.16 -4.12
C PHE A 14 3.06 7.72 -2.70
N LEU A 15 2.62 8.97 -2.49
CA LEU A 15 2.04 9.32 -1.21
C LEU A 15 0.65 8.66 -1.17
N ILE A 16 0.64 7.34 -1.08
CA ILE A 16 -0.33 6.73 -0.20
C ILE A 16 0.20 7.13 1.16
N ALA A 17 -0.56 7.90 1.93
CA ALA A 17 -0.33 8.03 3.35
C ALA A 17 -0.40 6.62 3.96
N LEU A 18 0.72 5.94 3.96
CA LEU A 18 1.01 4.76 4.74
C LEU A 18 1.64 5.28 6.00
N VAL A 19 0.82 5.49 6.98
CA VAL A 19 1.24 5.92 8.29
C VAL A 19 1.35 4.70 9.19
N SER A 20 2.39 4.71 9.91
CA SER A 20 2.82 3.72 10.89
C SER A 20 2.30 4.04 12.29
N GLY A 21 1.98 3.21 13.05
CA GLY A 21 2.28 2.37 14.04
C GLY A 21 1.89 2.47 15.45
N ALA A 22 1.85 1.87 16.35
CA ALA A 22 2.32 1.11 17.46
C ALA A 22 1.41 0.88 18.67
N ALA A 23 1.78 -0.16 19.34
CA ALA A 23 1.08 -0.87 20.39
C ALA A 23 1.17 -0.22 21.79
N VAL A 24 0.27 -0.55 22.70
CA VAL A 24 0.46 -1.20 24.02
C VAL A 24 -0.90 -1.40 24.73
N GLY A 25 -1.07 -2.57 25.36
CA GLY A 25 -1.85 -2.71 26.61
C GLY A 25 -3.22 -3.36 26.53
N VAL A 26 -3.26 -4.60 26.92
CA VAL A 26 -4.40 -5.49 27.14
C VAL A 26 -5.38 -4.92 28.17
N ALA A 27 -6.66 -4.84 27.81
CA ALA A 27 -7.76 -4.95 28.77
C ALA A 27 -8.90 -5.76 28.11
N HIS A 28 -9.23 -6.88 28.73
CA HIS A 28 -10.38 -7.71 28.37
C HIS A 28 -11.67 -6.89 28.58
N ALA A 29 -12.45 -6.71 27.51
CA ALA A 29 -13.84 -6.30 27.60
C ALA A 29 -14.71 -7.38 26.97
N GLN A 30 -15.71 -7.77 27.72
CA GLN A 30 -16.67 -8.83 27.42
C GLN A 30 -17.46 -8.55 26.14
N SER A 31 -17.78 -9.61 25.43
CA SER A 31 -18.57 -9.64 24.20
C SER A 31 -19.96 -9.01 24.41
N ALA A 32 -20.19 -7.87 23.81
CA ALA A 32 -21.54 -7.42 23.47
C ALA A 32 -21.85 -7.88 22.04
N THR A 33 -22.96 -8.56 21.85
CA THR A 33 -23.49 -8.99 20.57
C THR A 33 -23.71 -7.77 19.67
N ALA A 34 -22.93 -7.71 18.56
CA ALA A 34 -23.08 -6.65 17.56
C ALA A 34 -24.47 -6.70 16.88
N PRO A 35 -25.12 -5.56 16.66
CA PRO A 35 -26.30 -5.52 15.81
C PRO A 35 -25.93 -5.85 14.36
N LYS A 36 -26.80 -6.60 13.69
CA LYS A 36 -26.63 -7.02 12.28
C LYS A 36 -26.45 -5.78 11.40
N ALA A 37 -25.30 -5.70 10.74
CA ALA A 37 -25.09 -4.79 9.63
C ALA A 37 -26.16 -5.03 8.54
N ALA A 38 -26.66 -3.95 7.93
CA ALA A 38 -27.64 -4.07 6.84
C ALA A 38 -27.10 -4.99 5.75
N GLU A 39 -27.84 -6.06 5.46
CA GLU A 39 -27.50 -7.04 4.42
C GLU A 39 -27.38 -6.33 3.06
N VAL A 40 -26.15 -6.15 2.60
CA VAL A 40 -25.89 -5.83 1.20
C VAL A 40 -26.23 -7.10 0.40
N LYS A 41 -27.27 -7.06 -0.44
CA LYS A 41 -27.58 -8.16 -1.37
C LYS A 41 -26.39 -8.34 -2.30
N GLN A 42 -25.55 -9.33 -2.00
CA GLN A 42 -24.48 -9.81 -2.86
C GLN A 42 -25.08 -10.48 -4.12
N ALA A 43 -24.28 -10.54 -5.18
CA ALA A 43 -24.60 -11.37 -6.34
C ALA A 43 -24.93 -12.81 -5.89
N GLN A 44 -25.80 -13.49 -6.64
CA GLN A 44 -26.21 -14.86 -6.27
C GLN A 44 -24.97 -15.76 -6.08
N PRO A 45 -24.92 -16.56 -4.99
CA PRO A 45 -23.79 -17.44 -4.73
C PRO A 45 -23.57 -18.40 -5.90
N LEU A 46 -22.31 -18.84 -6.09
CA LEU A 46 -21.99 -19.90 -7.04
C LEU A 46 -22.84 -21.13 -6.75
N SER A 47 -23.36 -21.78 -7.80
CA SER A 47 -24.04 -23.07 -7.71
C SER A 47 -23.07 -24.22 -7.39
N GLN A 48 -21.77 -23.96 -7.34
CA GLN A 48 -20.71 -24.94 -7.12
C GLN A 48 -19.97 -24.67 -5.80
N PRO A 49 -19.37 -25.70 -5.17
CA PRO A 49 -18.55 -25.52 -3.97
C PRO A 49 -17.39 -24.56 -4.21
N LEU A 50 -17.02 -23.79 -3.19
CA LEU A 50 -15.92 -22.81 -3.22
C LEU A 50 -14.60 -23.41 -3.73
N SER A 51 -14.34 -24.68 -3.40
CA SER A 51 -13.17 -25.46 -3.87
C SER A 51 -13.11 -25.68 -5.38
N GLN A 52 -14.21 -25.48 -6.10
CA GLN A 52 -14.29 -25.60 -7.56
C GLN A 52 -14.19 -24.24 -8.28
N ALA A 53 -14.29 -23.11 -7.56
CA ALA A 53 -14.14 -21.80 -8.14
C ALA A 53 -12.70 -21.63 -8.69
N THR A 54 -12.57 -21.16 -9.93
CA THR A 54 -11.27 -21.06 -10.62
C THR A 54 -10.47 -19.85 -10.15
N ILE A 55 -9.15 -19.87 -10.35
CA ILE A 55 -8.30 -18.71 -10.08
C ILE A 55 -8.70 -17.50 -10.93
N ASP A 56 -9.19 -17.74 -12.16
CA ASP A 56 -9.72 -16.69 -13.05
C ASP A 56 -10.91 -15.97 -12.39
N GLN A 57 -11.85 -16.71 -11.78
CA GLN A 57 -12.98 -16.12 -11.06
C GLN A 57 -12.50 -15.27 -9.89
N PHE A 58 -11.57 -15.77 -9.07
CA PHE A 58 -11.04 -15.01 -7.94
C PHE A 58 -10.33 -13.73 -8.38
N LEU A 59 -9.46 -13.77 -9.39
CA LEU A 59 -8.72 -12.60 -9.86
C LEU A 59 -9.59 -11.56 -10.58
N ARG A 60 -10.79 -11.93 -10.99
CA ARG A 60 -11.81 -11.02 -11.53
C ARG A 60 -12.72 -10.44 -10.45
N VAL A 61 -12.63 -10.91 -9.20
CA VAL A 61 -13.29 -10.21 -8.07
C VAL A 61 -12.73 -8.80 -7.99
N ARG A 62 -13.62 -7.82 -8.06
CA ARG A 62 -13.24 -6.41 -8.08
C ARG A 62 -14.27 -5.54 -7.37
N ALA A 63 -13.83 -4.40 -6.89
CA ALA A 63 -14.67 -3.31 -6.45
C ALA A 63 -14.15 -2.01 -7.07
N PRO A 64 -15.03 -1.10 -7.49
CA PRO A 64 -14.62 0.23 -7.93
C PRO A 64 -13.86 0.97 -6.82
N GLN A 65 -12.73 1.58 -7.18
CA GLN A 65 -11.80 2.24 -6.25
C GLN A 65 -11.75 3.75 -6.48
N GLY A 66 -11.18 4.51 -5.53
CA GLY A 66 -10.99 5.95 -5.66
C GLY A 66 -12.30 6.71 -5.85
N ALA A 67 -13.35 6.27 -5.17
CA ALA A 67 -14.68 6.84 -5.24
C ALA A 67 -14.68 8.32 -4.84
N THR A 68 -15.21 9.18 -5.71
CA THR A 68 -15.37 10.62 -5.43
C THR A 68 -16.71 11.11 -6.01
N LEU A 69 -17.38 12.01 -5.28
CA LEU A 69 -18.69 12.54 -5.67
C LEU A 69 -18.57 13.92 -6.33
N GLY A 70 -19.17 14.05 -7.50
CA GLY A 70 -19.52 15.34 -8.07
C GLY A 70 -20.56 16.07 -7.22
N THR A 71 -20.75 17.37 -7.48
CA THR A 71 -21.73 18.18 -6.75
C THR A 71 -23.18 17.81 -7.06
N ASP A 72 -23.42 17.19 -8.22
CA ASP A 72 -24.70 16.65 -8.66
C ASP A 72 -24.99 15.22 -8.13
N GLY A 73 -24.02 14.64 -7.42
CA GLY A 73 -24.06 13.28 -6.90
C GLY A 73 -23.69 12.19 -7.92
N THR A 74 -23.18 12.56 -9.08
CA THR A 74 -22.51 11.62 -9.97
C THR A 74 -21.27 11.08 -9.26
N LEU A 75 -21.10 9.75 -9.24
CA LEU A 75 -19.94 9.11 -8.64
C LEU A 75 -18.88 8.86 -9.73
N TYR A 76 -17.63 9.20 -9.44
CA TYR A 76 -16.47 8.90 -10.28
C TYR A 76 -15.62 7.87 -9.56
N VAL A 77 -15.25 6.81 -10.30
CA VAL A 77 -14.49 5.67 -9.75
C VAL A 77 -13.42 5.22 -10.73
N ARG A 78 -12.43 4.50 -10.23
CA ARG A 78 -11.52 3.70 -11.05
C ARG A 78 -11.95 2.26 -10.99
N ASP A 79 -12.04 1.57 -12.12
CA ASP A 79 -12.43 0.16 -12.18
C ASP A 79 -11.61 -0.59 -13.24
N LEU A 80 -11.45 -1.89 -13.00
CA LEU A 80 -10.74 -2.86 -13.83
C LEU A 80 -11.68 -3.63 -14.78
N ALA A 81 -12.86 -3.07 -15.10
CA ALA A 81 -13.90 -3.76 -15.84
C ALA A 81 -13.41 -4.33 -17.20
N ASP A 82 -12.50 -3.64 -17.86
CA ASP A 82 -11.93 -4.04 -19.16
C ASP A 82 -10.55 -4.70 -19.07
N GLY A 83 -10.17 -5.21 -17.89
CA GLY A 83 -8.87 -5.85 -17.68
C GLY A 83 -7.73 -4.89 -17.39
N ILE A 84 -7.94 -3.57 -17.49
CA ILE A 84 -7.02 -2.53 -17.05
C ILE A 84 -7.78 -1.37 -16.40
N THR A 85 -7.21 -0.76 -15.38
CA THR A 85 -7.87 0.28 -14.59
C THR A 85 -8.16 1.53 -15.42
N GLN A 86 -9.45 1.92 -15.52
CA GLN A 86 -9.90 3.14 -16.19
C GLN A 86 -10.79 3.96 -15.27
N VAL A 87 -11.06 5.21 -15.65
CA VAL A 87 -12.05 6.05 -14.97
C VAL A 87 -13.43 5.78 -15.53
N PHE A 88 -14.39 5.62 -14.63
CA PHE A 88 -15.81 5.49 -14.94
C PHE A 88 -16.62 6.53 -14.17
N LYS A 89 -17.70 6.98 -14.80
CA LYS A 89 -18.75 7.75 -14.15
C LYS A 89 -19.93 6.83 -13.87
N VAL A 90 -20.49 6.93 -12.66
CA VAL A 90 -21.66 6.18 -12.21
C VAL A 90 -22.76 7.16 -11.87
N VAL A 91 -23.82 7.19 -12.68
CA VAL A 91 -25.00 8.01 -12.46
C VAL A 91 -26.02 7.19 -11.69
N PRO A 92 -26.40 7.60 -10.47
CA PRO A 92 -27.36 6.84 -9.65
C PRO A 92 -28.78 6.94 -10.24
N ALA A 93 -29.58 5.92 -9.98
CA ALA A 93 -31.02 6.01 -10.18
C ALA A 93 -31.68 6.84 -9.06
N ALA A 94 -32.75 7.55 -9.37
CA ALA A 94 -33.57 8.21 -8.35
C ALA A 94 -34.38 7.16 -7.57
N THR A 95 -34.43 7.31 -6.23
CA THR A 95 -35.35 6.52 -5.39
C THR A 95 -36.70 7.17 -5.31
N ALA A 96 -37.72 6.40 -4.92
CA ALA A 96 -39.08 6.93 -4.75
C ALA A 96 -39.17 8.06 -3.69
N THR A 97 -38.20 8.14 -2.79
CA THR A 97 -38.11 9.16 -1.74
C THR A 97 -37.18 10.32 -2.10
N GLY A 98 -36.73 10.42 -3.37
CA GLY A 98 -35.83 11.47 -3.84
C GLY A 98 -34.36 11.24 -3.50
N GLY A 99 -34.00 10.07 -3.00
CA GLY A 99 -32.61 9.67 -2.75
C GLY A 99 -31.89 9.15 -4.00
N ARG A 100 -30.67 8.66 -3.82
CA ARG A 100 -29.79 8.11 -4.85
C ARG A 100 -29.54 6.62 -4.62
N ASP A 101 -29.65 5.83 -5.70
CA ASP A 101 -29.39 4.38 -5.69
C ASP A 101 -28.27 4.05 -6.67
N TYR A 102 -27.10 3.65 -6.12
CA TYR A 102 -25.91 3.28 -6.89
C TYR A 102 -25.81 1.76 -7.14
N SER A 103 -26.83 0.99 -6.75
CA SER A 103 -26.77 -0.47 -6.87
C SER A 103 -26.65 -0.95 -8.30
N PRO A 104 -25.99 -2.10 -8.52
CA PRO A 104 -25.90 -2.73 -9.84
C PRO A 104 -27.27 -2.97 -10.47
N GLY A 105 -27.39 -2.62 -11.76
CA GLY A 105 -28.65 -2.72 -12.50
C GLY A 105 -29.63 -1.57 -12.25
N LYS A 106 -29.32 -0.64 -11.34
CA LYS A 106 -30.05 0.63 -11.14
C LYS A 106 -29.24 1.81 -11.65
N ALA A 107 -28.01 1.96 -11.18
CA ALA A 107 -27.09 2.99 -11.65
C ALA A 107 -26.58 2.69 -13.07
N THR A 108 -26.27 3.77 -13.82
CA THR A 108 -25.65 3.67 -15.15
C THR A 108 -24.14 3.96 -15.02
N MET A 109 -23.32 2.99 -15.38
CA MET A 109 -21.87 3.11 -15.39
C MET A 109 -21.35 3.35 -16.81
N THR A 110 -20.54 4.41 -17.00
CA THR A 110 -19.99 4.81 -18.30
C THR A 110 -18.48 5.00 -18.18
N LYS A 111 -17.73 4.34 -19.08
CA LYS A 111 -16.27 4.50 -19.17
C LYS A 111 -15.91 5.89 -19.71
N LEU A 112 -14.94 6.55 -19.09
CA LEU A 112 -14.49 7.90 -19.45
C LEU A 112 -13.09 7.95 -20.06
N THR A 113 -12.22 6.97 -19.76
CA THR A 113 -10.84 6.94 -20.24
C THR A 113 -10.50 5.63 -20.94
N SER A 114 -9.44 5.65 -21.77
CA SER A 114 -8.96 4.47 -22.51
C SER A 114 -7.42 4.51 -22.62
N TYR A 115 -6.73 4.78 -21.51
CA TYR A 115 -5.27 4.73 -21.45
C TYR A 115 -4.77 3.30 -21.59
N ALA A 116 -3.74 3.07 -22.40
CA ALA A 116 -3.24 1.72 -22.73
C ALA A 116 -2.75 0.95 -21.50
N ASP A 117 -2.08 1.64 -20.56
CA ASP A 117 -1.60 1.06 -19.31
C ASP A 117 -2.45 1.49 -18.09
N GLY A 118 -3.63 2.05 -18.37
CA GLY A 118 -4.61 2.40 -17.35
C GLY A 118 -4.38 3.73 -16.64
N VAL A 119 -5.16 3.93 -15.59
CA VAL A 119 -5.16 5.11 -14.73
C VAL A 119 -4.64 4.72 -13.35
N SER A 120 -3.61 5.41 -12.88
CA SER A 120 -3.00 5.16 -11.57
C SER A 120 -3.69 5.92 -10.42
N GLY A 121 -4.23 7.11 -10.70
CA GLY A 121 -4.85 7.95 -9.68
C GLY A 121 -5.87 8.93 -10.23
N THR A 122 -6.77 9.40 -9.36
CA THR A 122 -7.73 10.46 -9.63
C THR A 122 -7.85 11.38 -8.43
N SER A 123 -8.08 12.68 -8.67
CA SER A 123 -8.33 13.68 -7.62
C SER A 123 -9.36 14.70 -8.09
N MET A 124 -10.47 14.83 -7.37
CA MET A 124 -11.54 15.78 -7.68
C MET A 124 -11.22 17.15 -7.08
N SER A 125 -11.46 18.20 -7.85
CA SER A 125 -11.36 19.58 -7.33
C SER A 125 -12.36 19.82 -6.19
N PRO A 126 -12.04 20.70 -5.23
CA PRO A 126 -12.94 21.07 -4.13
C PRO A 126 -14.32 21.53 -4.60
N ASP A 127 -14.39 22.25 -5.72
CA ASP A 127 -15.66 22.71 -6.32
C ASP A 127 -16.39 21.64 -7.17
N GLY A 128 -15.78 20.47 -7.36
CA GLY A 128 -16.34 19.34 -8.08
C GLY A 128 -16.42 19.50 -9.59
N LYS A 129 -15.71 20.48 -10.19
CA LYS A 129 -15.79 20.76 -11.63
C LYS A 129 -14.67 20.11 -12.45
N THR A 130 -13.56 19.74 -11.82
CA THR A 130 -12.40 19.18 -12.50
C THR A 130 -11.96 17.87 -11.83
N LEU A 131 -11.73 16.83 -12.61
CA LEU A 131 -11.11 15.60 -12.15
C LEU A 131 -9.70 15.51 -12.71
N LEU A 132 -8.68 15.56 -11.86
CA LEU A 132 -7.31 15.23 -12.25
C LEU A 132 -7.16 13.73 -12.38
N ILE A 133 -6.39 13.32 -13.39
CA ILE A 133 -6.14 11.92 -13.74
C ILE A 133 -4.64 11.75 -13.86
N THR A 134 -4.09 10.72 -13.22
CA THR A 134 -2.68 10.35 -13.38
C THR A 134 -2.56 9.02 -14.12
N HIS A 135 -1.66 8.97 -15.09
CA HIS A 135 -1.38 7.77 -15.90
C HIS A 135 0.10 7.70 -16.27
N ALA A 136 0.58 6.50 -16.62
CA ALA A 136 1.95 6.27 -17.11
C ALA A 136 1.90 5.29 -18.28
N VAL A 137 3.03 5.02 -18.92
CA VAL A 137 3.13 4.13 -20.08
C VAL A 137 4.21 3.09 -19.85
N GLY A 138 3.93 1.84 -20.23
CA GLY A 138 4.90 0.73 -20.21
C GLY A 138 5.36 0.31 -18.82
N GLY A 139 4.62 0.66 -17.76
CA GLY A 139 4.99 0.36 -16.38
C GLY A 139 6.17 1.20 -15.85
N ASN A 140 6.57 2.27 -16.56
CA ASN A 140 7.77 3.07 -16.24
C ASN A 140 7.61 4.02 -15.04
N GLU A 141 6.40 4.17 -14.51
CA GLU A 141 6.06 5.06 -13.38
C GLU A 141 6.37 6.56 -13.60
N ASN A 142 6.61 7.01 -14.83
CA ASN A 142 6.70 8.42 -15.17
C ASN A 142 5.28 8.99 -15.35
N PHE A 143 4.58 9.15 -14.22
CA PHE A 143 3.19 9.57 -14.23
C PHE A 143 3.03 10.96 -14.81
N GLN A 144 2.05 11.06 -15.72
CA GLN A 144 1.59 12.32 -16.31
C GLN A 144 0.27 12.72 -15.67
N ILE A 145 -0.02 14.02 -15.70
CA ILE A 145 -1.25 14.61 -15.17
C ILE A 145 -2.12 15.09 -16.32
N ALA A 146 -3.36 14.66 -16.36
CA ALA A 146 -4.42 15.21 -17.21
C ALA A 146 -5.56 15.75 -16.35
N ALA A 147 -6.30 16.72 -16.87
CA ALA A 147 -7.48 17.30 -16.25
C ALA A 147 -8.71 17.04 -17.11
N MET A 148 -9.77 16.50 -16.51
CA MET A 148 -11.07 16.33 -17.13
C MET A 148 -12.05 17.37 -16.60
N ASP A 149 -12.61 18.16 -17.49
CA ASP A 149 -13.74 19.05 -17.18
C ASP A 149 -15.00 18.20 -17.00
N ILE A 150 -15.63 18.27 -15.84
CA ILE A 150 -16.76 17.41 -15.45
C ILE A 150 -18.02 17.69 -16.29
N ALA A 151 -18.24 18.94 -16.66
CA ALA A 151 -19.45 19.34 -17.39
C ALA A 151 -19.41 18.86 -18.86
N THR A 152 -18.24 18.91 -19.49
CA THR A 152 -18.07 18.58 -20.91
C THR A 152 -17.48 17.20 -21.16
N GLY A 153 -16.84 16.60 -20.16
CA GLY A 153 -16.05 15.37 -20.27
C GLY A 153 -14.74 15.54 -21.05
N LYS A 154 -14.36 16.79 -21.41
CA LYS A 154 -13.12 17.07 -22.15
C LYS A 154 -11.91 16.82 -21.27
N ILE A 155 -10.98 15.99 -21.74
CA ILE A 155 -9.68 15.72 -21.10
C ILE A 155 -8.60 16.58 -21.77
N THR A 156 -7.77 17.24 -20.96
CA THR A 156 -6.64 18.06 -21.39
C THR A 156 -5.40 17.63 -20.62
N ASP A 157 -4.31 17.31 -21.34
CA ASP A 157 -3.05 16.98 -20.72
C ASP A 157 -2.39 18.24 -20.12
N ILE A 158 -2.11 18.18 -18.83
CA ILE A 158 -1.39 19.22 -18.08
C ILE A 158 0.12 19.03 -18.24
N THR A 159 0.59 17.79 -18.19
CA THR A 159 2.00 17.44 -18.38
C THR A 159 2.15 16.45 -19.55
N LYS A 160 3.31 16.49 -20.25
CA LYS A 160 3.47 15.74 -21.52
C LYS A 160 4.85 15.15 -21.73
N ASP A 161 5.80 15.30 -20.78
CA ASP A 161 7.12 14.68 -20.95
C ASP A 161 7.15 13.28 -20.34
N PRO A 162 7.18 12.23 -21.16
CA PRO A 162 7.13 10.84 -20.68
C PRO A 162 8.40 10.40 -19.93
N ARG A 163 9.45 11.24 -19.91
CA ARG A 163 10.69 10.99 -19.15
C ARG A 163 10.66 11.59 -17.77
N VAL A 164 9.68 12.46 -17.51
CA VAL A 164 9.52 13.21 -16.26
C VAL A 164 8.39 12.60 -15.45
N GLN A 165 8.61 12.57 -14.16
CA GLN A 165 7.65 12.15 -13.20
C GLN A 165 6.97 13.33 -12.54
N TYR A 166 5.63 13.30 -12.52
CA TYR A 166 4.80 14.28 -11.87
C TYR A 166 3.91 13.66 -10.80
N SER A 167 3.64 14.39 -9.73
CA SER A 167 2.74 13.97 -8.67
C SER A 167 1.86 15.13 -8.22
N ILE A 168 0.55 14.94 -8.20
CA ILE A 168 -0.40 15.90 -7.63
C ILE A 168 -0.17 15.94 -6.12
N THR A 169 0.01 17.12 -5.53
CA THR A 169 0.27 17.25 -4.10
C THR A 169 -0.94 17.81 -3.35
N THR A 170 -1.48 18.95 -3.77
CA THR A 170 -2.68 19.53 -3.14
C THR A 170 -3.47 20.40 -4.11
N TRP A 171 -4.77 20.53 -3.87
CA TRP A 171 -5.63 21.50 -4.52
C TRP A 171 -5.56 22.87 -3.82
N LEU A 172 -5.85 23.93 -4.57
CA LEU A 172 -6.28 25.18 -3.95
C LEU A 172 -7.72 25.03 -3.45
N ASP A 173 -8.05 25.61 -2.30
CA ASP A 173 -9.37 25.48 -1.64
C ASP A 173 -10.56 25.83 -2.55
N ASP A 174 -10.37 26.76 -3.50
CA ASP A 174 -11.39 27.22 -4.45
C ASP A 174 -11.46 26.42 -5.76
N GLY A 175 -10.60 25.40 -5.92
CA GLY A 175 -10.55 24.56 -7.12
C GLY A 175 -9.97 25.25 -8.37
N SER A 176 -9.52 26.49 -8.29
CA SER A 176 -9.00 27.26 -9.44
C SER A 176 -7.61 26.81 -9.91
N GLY A 177 -6.93 25.96 -9.15
CA GLY A 177 -5.62 25.42 -9.46
C GLY A 177 -5.22 24.33 -8.47
N PHE A 178 -4.03 23.79 -8.67
CA PHE A 178 -3.44 22.78 -7.81
C PHE A 178 -1.91 22.86 -7.81
N VAL A 179 -1.28 22.34 -6.77
CA VAL A 179 0.17 22.19 -6.72
C VAL A 179 0.53 20.76 -7.09
N TYR A 180 1.58 20.63 -7.89
CA TYR A 180 2.19 19.35 -8.21
C TYR A 180 3.70 19.39 -8.00
N SER A 181 4.30 18.25 -7.74
CA SER A 181 5.74 18.07 -7.76
C SER A 181 6.18 17.44 -9.08
N GLY A 182 7.38 17.79 -9.54
CA GLY A 182 7.94 17.23 -10.78
C GLY A 182 9.45 17.35 -10.83
N ASN A 183 10.11 16.37 -11.46
CA ASN A 183 11.56 16.31 -11.62
C ASN A 183 12.03 16.80 -13.00
N GLN A 184 11.25 17.65 -13.64
CA GLN A 184 11.50 18.16 -15.01
C GLN A 184 12.77 19.00 -15.13
N ASP A 185 13.22 19.65 -14.06
CA ASP A 185 14.42 20.49 -14.07
C ASP A 185 15.67 19.71 -13.63
N SER A 186 15.50 18.66 -12.84
CA SER A 186 16.58 17.82 -12.30
C SER A 186 16.09 16.40 -12.12
N PRO A 187 16.74 15.39 -12.68
CA PRO A 187 16.32 13.99 -12.51
C PRO A 187 16.32 13.49 -11.06
N ASN A 188 17.01 14.20 -10.18
CA ASN A 188 17.20 13.80 -8.78
C ASN A 188 16.37 14.62 -7.79
N ASP A 189 15.72 15.71 -8.24
CA ASP A 189 15.04 16.65 -7.37
C ASP A 189 13.60 16.87 -7.83
N PHE A 190 12.69 16.87 -6.88
CA PHE A 190 11.28 17.16 -7.14
C PHE A 190 10.97 18.58 -6.70
N HIS A 191 10.72 19.45 -7.66
CA HIS A 191 10.36 20.84 -7.43
C HIS A 191 8.84 21.02 -7.40
N LEU A 192 8.36 22.13 -6.82
CA LEU A 192 6.93 22.41 -6.72
C LEU A 192 6.48 23.46 -7.74
N TYR A 193 5.36 23.14 -8.38
CA TYR A 193 4.72 23.97 -9.41
C TYR A 193 3.25 24.17 -9.05
N LEU A 194 2.77 25.40 -9.15
CA LEU A 194 1.36 25.78 -9.03
C LEU A 194 0.76 25.91 -10.43
N TRP A 195 -0.18 25.04 -10.77
CA TRP A 195 -0.99 25.14 -11.99
C TRP A 195 -2.18 26.06 -11.75
N ASP A 196 -2.42 27.01 -12.65
CA ASP A 196 -3.56 27.91 -12.64
C ASP A 196 -4.45 27.59 -13.87
N PHE A 197 -5.66 27.12 -13.66
CA PHE A 197 -6.57 26.75 -14.75
C PHE A 197 -7.01 27.96 -15.59
N LYS A 198 -7.09 29.16 -15.01
CA LYS A 198 -7.49 30.38 -15.74
C LYS A 198 -6.39 30.81 -16.68
N LYS A 199 -5.13 30.70 -16.26
CA LYS A 199 -3.96 31.06 -17.07
C LYS A 199 -3.58 29.96 -18.04
N GLY A 200 -3.84 28.69 -17.70
CA GLY A 200 -3.44 27.51 -18.45
C GLY A 200 -1.94 27.26 -18.41
N GLU A 201 -1.26 27.70 -17.34
CA GLU A 201 0.18 27.58 -17.16
C GLU A 201 0.56 27.23 -15.72
N ALA A 202 1.78 26.72 -15.53
CA ALA A 202 2.36 26.40 -14.24
C ALA A 202 3.41 27.45 -13.85
N GLN A 203 3.37 27.89 -12.60
CA GLN A 203 4.40 28.69 -11.95
C GLN A 203 5.23 27.82 -11.03
N LYS A 204 6.56 27.82 -11.18
CA LYS A 204 7.45 27.19 -10.19
C LYS A 204 7.42 28.00 -8.89
N ILE A 205 7.01 27.38 -7.79
CA ILE A 205 6.92 28.02 -6.47
C ILE A 205 8.07 27.63 -5.54
N LEU A 206 8.72 26.48 -5.80
CA LEU A 206 9.92 26.04 -5.07
C LEU A 206 10.81 25.21 -6.00
N GLY A 207 12.09 25.61 -6.13
CA GLY A 207 13.11 24.93 -6.94
C GLY A 207 14.39 24.73 -6.12
N ARG A 208 14.47 23.67 -5.31
CA ARG A 208 15.62 23.35 -4.46
C ARG A 208 15.90 21.86 -4.47
N GLU A 209 17.14 21.48 -4.14
CA GLU A 209 17.55 20.09 -3.96
C GLU A 209 16.62 19.35 -2.97
N GLY A 210 16.23 18.13 -3.34
CA GLY A 210 15.46 17.19 -2.54
C GLY A 210 14.10 16.84 -3.13
N SER A 211 13.37 16.00 -2.41
CA SER A 211 12.02 15.57 -2.77
C SER A 211 10.98 16.40 -2.01
N TRP A 212 10.34 17.34 -2.71
CA TRP A 212 9.40 18.27 -2.12
C TRP A 212 7.95 17.92 -2.45
N SER A 213 7.07 18.13 -1.50
CA SER A 213 5.61 18.06 -1.65
C SER A 213 4.94 19.25 -0.97
N CYS A 214 3.71 19.57 -1.35
CA CYS A 214 2.91 20.64 -0.76
C CYS A 214 1.68 20.02 -0.10
N GLY A 215 1.44 20.29 1.18
CA GLY A 215 0.28 19.77 1.91
C GLY A 215 -0.89 20.77 1.95
N ASP A 216 -0.62 22.07 1.95
CA ASP A 216 -1.67 23.09 2.02
C ASP A 216 -1.16 24.45 1.51
N VAL A 217 -2.08 25.32 1.08
CA VAL A 217 -1.81 26.70 0.59
C VAL A 217 -2.79 27.66 1.25
N THR A 218 -2.30 28.82 1.71
CA THR A 218 -3.17 29.87 2.28
C THR A 218 -4.18 30.40 1.25
N LYS A 219 -5.33 30.90 1.70
CA LYS A 219 -6.40 31.38 0.81
C LYS A 219 -5.95 32.56 -0.08
N ASP A 220 -5.06 33.40 0.42
CA ASP A 220 -4.46 34.52 -0.34
C ASP A 220 -3.34 34.05 -1.28
N ARG A 221 -2.93 32.76 -1.21
CA ARG A 221 -1.85 32.15 -2.00
C ARG A 221 -0.49 32.78 -1.80
N THR A 222 -0.25 33.38 -0.65
CA THR A 222 1.05 33.97 -0.32
C THR A 222 1.98 33.00 0.36
N ARG A 223 1.40 32.00 1.11
CA ARG A 223 2.16 31.00 1.85
C ARG A 223 1.69 29.58 1.54
N ALA A 224 2.58 28.61 1.71
CA ALA A 224 2.25 27.18 1.61
C ALA A 224 2.97 26.38 2.69
N LEU A 225 2.37 25.26 3.09
CA LEU A 225 3.02 24.25 3.91
C LEU A 225 3.64 23.21 2.99
N VAL A 226 4.95 23.04 3.06
CA VAL A 226 5.71 22.13 2.20
C VAL A 226 6.53 21.16 3.04
N SER A 227 6.67 19.94 2.54
CA SER A 227 7.47 18.89 3.18
C SER A 227 8.66 18.55 2.31
N LYS A 228 9.81 18.29 2.94
CA LYS A 228 10.99 17.70 2.32
C LYS A 228 11.19 16.28 2.84
N PHE A 229 10.94 15.30 1.99
CA PHE A 229 11.13 13.90 2.32
C PHE A 229 12.60 13.50 2.16
N GLN A 230 13.20 12.94 3.20
CA GLN A 230 14.57 12.43 3.22
C GLN A 230 14.63 10.91 3.41
N SER A 231 13.80 10.37 4.31
CA SER A 231 13.57 8.94 4.54
C SER A 231 12.25 8.75 5.27
N ALA A 232 11.81 7.52 5.47
CA ALA A 232 10.60 7.23 6.24
C ALA A 232 10.69 7.67 7.72
N SER A 233 11.90 7.88 8.22
CA SER A 233 12.17 8.37 9.58
C SER A 233 12.62 9.84 9.63
N ASP A 234 12.71 10.53 8.48
CA ASP A 234 13.13 11.93 8.39
C ASP A 234 12.36 12.65 7.29
N THR A 235 11.27 13.30 7.67
CA THR A 235 10.50 14.23 6.83
C THR A 235 10.41 15.58 7.53
N GLN A 236 10.87 16.61 6.85
CA GLN A 236 10.92 17.97 7.38
C GLN A 236 9.77 18.81 6.81
N VAL A 237 9.16 19.64 7.64
CA VAL A 237 8.06 20.55 7.25
C VAL A 237 8.48 22.01 7.35
N PHE A 238 8.10 22.78 6.34
CA PHE A 238 8.40 24.19 6.25
C PHE A 238 7.15 25.00 5.88
N GLU A 239 7.12 26.25 6.33
CA GLU A 239 6.28 27.28 5.73
C GLU A 239 7.06 27.96 4.61
N LEU A 240 6.49 28.00 3.41
CA LEU A 240 7.04 28.61 2.20
C LEU A 240 6.37 29.96 1.95
N ASP A 241 7.13 31.01 1.78
CA ASP A 241 6.69 32.28 1.13
C ASP A 241 6.75 32.07 -0.39
N ILE A 242 5.60 32.07 -1.05
CA ILE A 242 5.47 31.68 -2.47
C ILE A 242 6.12 32.73 -3.38
N ALA A 243 6.09 34.02 -3.00
CA ALA A 243 6.62 35.09 -3.83
C ALA A 243 8.17 35.11 -3.83
N THR A 244 8.79 34.84 -2.68
CA THR A 244 10.24 34.90 -2.51
C THR A 244 10.94 33.53 -2.58
N GLY A 245 10.18 32.44 -2.45
CA GLY A 245 10.73 31.08 -2.30
C GLY A 245 11.45 30.85 -0.97
N LYS A 246 11.32 31.76 0.01
CA LYS A 246 11.91 31.59 1.35
C LYS A 246 11.14 30.54 2.13
N THR A 247 11.85 29.63 2.80
CA THR A 247 11.27 28.62 3.68
C THR A 247 11.66 28.86 5.14
N THR A 248 10.72 28.65 6.06
CA THR A 248 10.92 28.63 7.51
C THR A 248 10.58 27.25 8.04
N GLU A 249 11.53 26.57 8.70
CA GLU A 249 11.29 25.23 9.24
C GLU A 249 10.32 25.28 10.41
N ILE A 250 9.27 24.42 10.34
CA ILE A 250 8.27 24.26 11.37
C ILE A 250 8.14 22.82 11.84
N THR A 251 9.06 21.94 11.46
CA THR A 251 9.12 20.53 11.85
C THR A 251 8.99 20.40 13.37
N ILE A 252 8.21 19.40 13.81
CA ILE A 252 8.15 19.01 15.22
C ILE A 252 9.09 17.82 15.39
N LYS A 253 10.25 18.05 16.01
CA LYS A 253 11.29 17.05 16.27
C LYS A 253 12.05 17.38 17.55
N PRO A 254 12.69 16.41 18.25
CA PRO A 254 13.62 16.69 19.31
C PRO A 254 14.84 17.43 18.76
N GLU A 255 15.46 18.28 19.58
CA GLU A 255 16.64 19.02 19.20
C GLU A 255 17.79 18.06 18.78
N GLY A 256 18.44 18.34 17.65
CA GLY A 256 19.53 17.53 17.12
C GLY A 256 19.13 16.18 16.54
N SER A 257 17.83 15.89 16.43
CA SER A 257 17.33 14.61 15.89
C SER A 257 16.49 14.77 14.63
N THR A 258 16.05 13.65 14.06
CA THR A 258 15.08 13.59 12.96
C THR A 258 13.71 13.14 13.48
N ALA A 259 12.65 13.41 12.72
CA ALA A 259 11.31 12.91 12.94
C ALA A 259 10.60 12.72 11.61
N ASN A 260 9.67 11.78 11.54
CA ASN A 260 8.68 11.75 10.49
C ASN A 260 7.59 12.78 10.84
N CYS A 261 7.60 13.94 10.17
CA CYS A 261 6.66 15.02 10.41
C CYS A 261 5.94 15.37 9.10
N GLU A 262 4.60 15.35 9.12
CA GLU A 262 3.80 15.58 7.91
C GLU A 262 2.76 16.69 8.13
N VAL A 263 2.37 17.32 7.00
CA VAL A 263 1.37 18.39 6.98
C VAL A 263 -0.03 17.81 7.00
N VAL A 264 -0.87 18.29 7.94
CA VAL A 264 -2.33 18.11 7.90
C VAL A 264 -3.01 19.34 7.29
N GLY A 265 -2.57 20.53 7.66
CA GLY A 265 -3.02 21.78 7.06
C GLY A 265 -3.03 22.99 8.01
N TYR A 266 -3.28 24.17 7.44
CA TYR A 266 -3.56 25.36 8.22
C TYR A 266 -4.90 25.25 8.96
N LEU A 267 -4.93 25.71 10.19
CA LEU A 267 -6.18 25.93 10.92
C LEU A 267 -6.88 27.19 10.38
N PRO A 268 -8.20 27.33 10.56
CA PRO A 268 -8.90 28.57 10.23
C PRO A 268 -8.22 29.79 10.86
N GLY A 269 -8.01 30.84 10.06
CA GLY A 269 -7.23 32.04 10.45
C GLY A 269 -5.74 31.96 10.10
N GLU A 270 -5.22 30.77 9.74
CA GLU A 270 -3.86 30.57 9.19
C GLU A 270 -2.69 31.05 10.10
N GLU A 271 -2.96 31.20 11.41
CA GLU A 271 -1.96 31.52 12.43
C GLU A 271 -1.36 30.27 13.11
N ALA A 272 -2.00 29.12 12.91
CA ALA A 272 -1.54 27.83 13.41
C ALA A 272 -1.77 26.72 12.39
N VAL A 273 -1.05 25.62 12.57
CA VAL A 273 -1.10 24.44 11.70
C VAL A 273 -1.36 23.17 12.50
N LEU A 274 -1.99 22.17 11.84
CA LEU A 274 -1.95 20.81 12.30
C LEU A 274 -0.86 20.05 11.53
N LEU A 275 -0.06 19.32 12.27
CA LEU A 275 1.01 18.45 11.79
C LEU A 275 0.87 17.09 12.47
N THR A 276 1.32 16.02 11.81
CA THR A 276 1.63 14.78 12.48
C THR A 276 3.12 14.67 12.73
N SER A 277 3.53 13.99 13.80
CA SER A 277 4.95 13.72 14.07
C SER A 277 5.13 12.54 15.03
N ASP A 278 6.22 11.79 14.87
CA ASP A 278 6.69 10.73 15.76
C ASP A 278 7.65 11.22 16.86
N ALA A 279 7.83 12.53 16.98
CA ALA A 279 8.85 13.19 17.78
C ALA A 279 8.83 12.91 19.29
N LYS A 280 7.65 12.59 19.88
CA LYS A 280 7.49 12.52 21.33
C LYS A 280 7.86 11.17 21.94
N ASP A 281 7.32 10.11 21.36
CA ASP A 281 7.40 8.74 21.90
C ASP A 281 7.63 7.68 20.79
N GLY A 282 8.09 8.13 19.62
CA GLY A 282 8.27 7.30 18.45
C GLY A 282 6.98 6.95 17.70
N MET A 283 5.83 7.37 18.24
CA MET A 283 4.52 7.13 17.63
C MET A 283 4.06 8.36 16.87
N VAL A 284 3.51 8.21 15.68
CA VAL A 284 2.93 9.33 14.96
C VAL A 284 1.70 9.87 15.69
N ARG A 285 1.78 11.12 16.13
CA ARG A 285 0.75 11.84 16.90
C ARG A 285 0.29 13.08 16.16
N LEU A 286 -0.91 13.57 16.50
CA LEU A 286 -1.42 14.84 15.98
C LEU A 286 -1.01 16.00 16.89
N TYR A 287 -0.47 17.04 16.28
CA TYR A 287 -0.04 18.26 16.98
C TYR A 287 -0.63 19.52 16.33
N ARG A 288 -0.96 20.49 17.19
CA ARG A 288 -1.19 21.87 16.80
C ARG A 288 0.08 22.67 17.08
N LYS A 289 0.59 23.38 16.09
CA LYS A 289 1.73 24.31 16.22
C LYS A 289 1.27 25.72 15.91
N ASP A 290 1.47 26.63 16.84
CA ASP A 290 1.27 28.06 16.66
C ASP A 290 2.45 28.65 15.89
N LEU A 291 2.20 29.29 14.76
CA LEU A 291 3.27 29.77 13.87
C LEU A 291 3.98 31.03 14.40
N LYS A 292 3.31 31.81 15.26
CA LYS A 292 3.87 33.04 15.84
C LYS A 292 4.74 32.76 17.06
N THR A 293 4.25 31.89 17.95
CA THR A 293 4.92 31.59 19.23
C THR A 293 5.79 30.34 19.18
N GLY A 294 5.57 29.47 18.19
CA GLY A 294 6.20 28.15 18.11
C GLY A 294 5.62 27.12 19.09
N ALA A 295 4.60 27.46 19.89
CA ALA A 295 4.02 26.58 20.88
C ALA A 295 3.38 25.34 20.23
N VAL A 296 3.67 24.14 20.79
CA VAL A 296 3.17 22.85 20.32
C VAL A 296 2.27 22.23 21.38
N THR A 297 1.10 21.76 20.97
CA THR A 297 0.11 21.12 21.86
C THR A 297 -0.51 19.91 21.17
N SER A 298 -1.03 18.93 21.96
CA SER A 298 -1.89 17.86 21.44
C SER A 298 -3.34 18.40 21.42
N PRO A 299 -3.95 18.56 20.23
CA PRO A 299 -5.30 19.12 20.13
C PRO A 299 -6.38 18.12 20.50
N ILE A 300 -6.11 16.80 20.41
CA ILE A 300 -7.05 15.71 20.68
C ILE A 300 -6.36 14.63 21.52
N PRO A 301 -6.21 14.83 22.85
CA PRO A 301 -5.47 13.89 23.71
C PRO A 301 -6.02 12.45 23.71
N SER A 302 -7.29 12.25 23.36
CA SER A 302 -7.88 10.91 23.25
C SER A 302 -7.30 10.07 22.12
N LEU A 303 -6.65 10.69 21.13
CA LEU A 303 -5.91 10.00 20.05
C LEU A 303 -4.51 9.57 20.47
N ASP A 304 -3.93 10.14 21.53
CA ASP A 304 -2.53 9.90 21.92
C ASP A 304 -2.23 8.46 22.38
N LYS A 305 -3.23 7.62 22.56
CA LYS A 305 -3.03 6.18 22.86
C LYS A 305 -2.91 5.29 21.61
N TYR A 306 -3.15 5.83 20.42
CA TYR A 306 -3.04 5.11 19.16
C TYR A 306 -2.07 5.84 18.25
N GLU A 307 -1.47 5.14 17.32
CA GLU A 307 -0.71 5.79 16.28
C GLU A 307 -1.63 6.20 15.12
N LEU A 308 -1.34 7.33 14.50
CA LEU A 308 -2.12 7.85 13.39
C LEU A 308 -1.65 7.24 12.07
N ASP A 309 -2.59 6.73 11.27
CA ASP A 309 -2.40 6.49 9.84
C ASP A 309 -2.44 7.81 9.04
N GLY A 310 -3.11 8.83 9.54
CA GLY A 310 -3.20 10.15 8.95
C GLY A 310 -4.36 10.96 9.47
N ALA A 311 -4.37 12.24 9.08
CA ALA A 311 -5.47 13.14 9.35
C ALA A 311 -5.67 14.11 8.18
N GLY A 312 -6.87 14.68 8.04
CA GLY A 312 -7.18 15.64 6.98
C GLY A 312 -8.46 16.39 7.25
N PHE A 313 -8.52 17.62 6.74
CA PHE A 313 -9.72 18.45 6.80
C PHE A 313 -10.69 18.15 5.65
N ASN A 314 -11.97 18.47 5.85
CA ASN A 314 -12.87 18.69 4.75
C ASN A 314 -12.50 19.98 3.99
N ASN A 315 -13.06 20.18 2.80
CA ASN A 315 -12.72 21.31 1.93
C ASN A 315 -12.90 22.69 2.63
N GLU A 316 -13.87 22.79 3.53
CA GLU A 316 -14.20 24.01 4.25
C GLU A 316 -13.43 24.18 5.58
N LYS A 317 -12.57 23.21 5.91
CA LYS A 317 -11.81 23.14 7.18
C LYS A 317 -12.70 23.23 8.44
N THR A 318 -13.94 22.73 8.34
CA THR A 318 -14.91 22.68 9.44
C THR A 318 -14.95 21.32 10.14
N LEU A 319 -14.55 20.26 9.45
CA LEU A 319 -14.41 18.91 9.99
C LEU A 319 -12.99 18.40 9.79
N LEU A 320 -12.52 17.60 10.74
CA LEU A 320 -11.25 16.89 10.70
C LEU A 320 -11.54 15.39 10.81
N VAL A 321 -10.99 14.59 9.91
CA VAL A 321 -10.89 13.14 10.05
C VAL A 321 -9.50 12.76 10.52
N ALA A 322 -9.41 11.84 11.49
CA ALA A 322 -8.18 11.17 11.89
C ALA A 322 -8.40 9.66 11.75
N VAL A 323 -7.47 8.98 11.10
CA VAL A 323 -7.46 7.52 10.99
C VAL A 323 -6.33 7.00 11.87
N THR A 324 -6.68 6.12 12.82
CA THR A 324 -5.70 5.46 13.69
C THR A 324 -5.43 4.05 13.20
N ASN A 325 -4.21 3.58 13.43
CA ASN A 325 -3.79 2.20 13.23
C ASN A 325 -3.90 1.46 14.57
N GLU A 326 -4.80 0.51 14.63
CA GLU A 326 -5.02 -0.29 15.84
C GLU A 326 -4.64 -1.75 15.54
N ASP A 327 -3.35 -2.08 15.72
CA ASP A 327 -2.79 -3.39 15.38
C ASP A 327 -3.04 -3.79 13.89
N GLY A 328 -2.88 -2.85 12.96
CA GLY A 328 -3.07 -3.08 11.51
C GLY A 328 -4.51 -2.84 11.04
N TYR A 329 -5.47 -2.61 11.92
CA TYR A 329 -6.82 -2.15 11.56
C TYR A 329 -6.86 -0.62 11.49
N GLY A 330 -7.49 -0.06 10.45
CA GLY A 330 -7.70 1.38 10.33
C GLY A 330 -9.02 1.79 10.95
N VAL A 331 -9.00 2.74 11.88
CA VAL A 331 -10.21 3.25 12.54
C VAL A 331 -10.35 4.76 12.34
N ALA A 332 -11.35 5.17 11.58
CA ALA A 332 -11.63 6.59 11.36
C ALA A 332 -12.38 7.22 12.54
N ARG A 333 -11.99 8.45 12.88
CA ARG A 333 -12.67 9.31 13.84
C ARG A 333 -12.81 10.69 13.23
N VAL A 334 -14.00 11.29 13.36
CA VAL A 334 -14.30 12.61 12.80
C VAL A 334 -14.59 13.58 13.93
N PHE A 335 -14.14 14.80 13.78
CA PHE A 335 -14.24 15.87 14.76
C PHE A 335 -14.74 17.15 14.10
N GLU A 336 -15.54 17.95 14.82
CA GLU A 336 -15.72 19.36 14.50
C GLU A 336 -14.37 20.06 14.66
N ALA A 337 -13.87 20.75 13.62
CA ALA A 337 -12.57 21.41 13.71
C ALA A 337 -12.53 22.54 14.74
N ALA A 338 -13.68 23.22 14.96
CA ALA A 338 -13.86 24.16 16.06
C ALA A 338 -14.02 23.40 17.38
N GLY A 339 -12.97 23.42 18.21
CA GLY A 339 -12.99 22.80 19.55
C GLY A 339 -12.70 21.29 19.57
N MET A 340 -12.41 20.67 18.43
CA MET A 340 -12.05 19.24 18.30
C MET A 340 -13.06 18.29 18.97
N THR A 341 -14.35 18.60 18.83
CA THR A 341 -15.45 17.81 19.41
C THR A 341 -15.72 16.58 18.53
N PRO A 342 -15.73 15.35 19.07
CA PRO A 342 -15.94 14.15 18.29
C PRO A 342 -17.37 14.06 17.72
N LEU A 343 -17.50 13.63 16.48
CA LEU A 343 -18.76 13.22 15.87
C LEU A 343 -18.91 11.70 15.92
N ALA A 344 -20.16 11.23 16.02
CA ALA A 344 -20.42 9.81 15.95
C ALA A 344 -20.02 9.24 14.59
N MET A 345 -19.33 8.10 14.57
CA MET A 345 -19.06 7.34 13.36
C MET A 345 -20.10 6.21 13.24
N PRO A 346 -20.42 5.79 11.99
CA PRO A 346 -21.26 4.62 11.79
C PRO A 346 -20.56 3.36 12.32
N GLU A 347 -21.35 2.42 12.84
CA GLU A 347 -20.82 1.09 13.14
C GLU A 347 -20.41 0.37 11.84
N THR A 348 -19.22 -0.19 11.84
CA THR A 348 -18.65 -0.87 10.66
C THR A 348 -18.10 -2.23 11.03
N ALA A 349 -18.01 -3.13 10.05
CA ALA A 349 -17.23 -4.35 10.20
C ALA A 349 -15.75 -4.01 10.46
N ARG A 350 -15.08 -4.86 11.22
CA ARG A 350 -13.64 -4.70 11.48
C ARG A 350 -12.86 -4.82 10.17
N GLY A 351 -11.98 -3.87 9.91
CA GLY A 351 -11.20 -3.81 8.67
C GLY A 351 -10.24 -2.63 8.65
N VAL A 352 -9.79 -2.29 7.47
CA VAL A 352 -8.97 -1.11 7.21
C VAL A 352 -9.86 -0.05 6.59
N VAL A 353 -10.13 1.00 7.36
CA VAL A 353 -10.82 2.19 6.86
C VAL A 353 -9.79 3.04 6.11
N GLY A 354 -10.12 3.44 4.89
CA GLY A 354 -9.34 4.36 4.07
C GLY A 354 -10.12 5.65 3.78
N GLY A 355 -9.40 6.71 3.46
CA GLY A 355 -10.01 7.94 2.94
C GLY A 355 -10.63 7.71 1.57
N GLY A 356 -11.70 8.44 1.28
CA GLY A 356 -12.28 8.57 -0.05
C GLY A 356 -11.88 9.88 -0.72
N GLY A 357 -12.31 10.07 -1.97
CA GLY A 357 -11.99 11.26 -2.74
C GLY A 357 -12.81 12.50 -2.38
N THR A 358 -13.84 12.40 -1.52
CA THR A 358 -14.71 13.54 -1.18
C THR A 358 -14.85 13.69 0.32
N PHE A 359 -14.49 14.86 0.82
CA PHE A 359 -14.81 15.31 2.17
C PHE A 359 -15.21 16.78 2.08
N ARG A 360 -16.52 17.03 1.93
CA ARG A 360 -17.10 18.35 1.64
C ARG A 360 -18.32 18.60 2.52
N GLY A 361 -18.43 19.80 3.08
CA GLY A 361 -19.48 20.13 4.05
C GLY A 361 -19.47 19.09 5.18
N ARG A 362 -20.61 18.48 5.40
CA ARG A 362 -20.78 17.42 6.39
C ARG A 362 -20.84 16.01 5.77
N THR A 363 -20.29 15.86 4.56
CA THR A 363 -20.33 14.58 3.80
C THR A 363 -18.91 14.07 3.57
N MET A 364 -18.64 12.83 3.95
CA MET A 364 -17.39 12.12 3.73
C MET A 364 -17.62 10.84 2.93
N VAL A 365 -16.83 10.64 1.89
CA VAL A 365 -16.68 9.34 1.23
C VAL A 365 -15.48 8.64 1.84
N TRP A 366 -15.66 7.40 2.26
CA TRP A 366 -14.62 6.59 2.87
C TRP A 366 -14.72 5.14 2.39
N THR A 367 -13.68 4.35 2.58
CA THR A 367 -13.63 2.95 2.14
C THR A 367 -13.42 2.01 3.31
N LEU A 368 -13.98 0.81 3.21
CA LEU A 368 -13.73 -0.30 4.12
C LEU A 368 -13.16 -1.49 3.33
N ASN A 369 -12.05 -2.01 3.80
CA ASN A 369 -11.38 -3.17 3.22
C ASN A 369 -11.06 -4.20 4.32
N ASN A 370 -11.47 -5.45 4.13
CA ASN A 370 -11.08 -6.58 4.97
C ASN A 370 -11.13 -7.88 4.13
N ALA A 371 -10.84 -9.03 4.72
CA ALA A 371 -10.82 -10.30 4.01
C ALA A 371 -12.13 -10.65 3.27
N GLN A 372 -13.26 -10.07 3.66
CA GLN A 372 -14.59 -10.32 3.10
C GLN A 372 -15.09 -9.15 2.24
N THR A 373 -14.42 -7.98 2.32
CA THR A 373 -14.87 -6.73 1.69
C THR A 373 -13.73 -6.14 0.86
N PRO A 374 -13.77 -6.22 -0.48
CA PRO A 374 -12.67 -5.79 -1.35
C PRO A 374 -12.62 -4.27 -1.58
N GLY A 375 -12.60 -3.45 -0.51
CA GLY A 375 -12.44 -2.00 -0.60
C GLY A 375 -13.69 -1.27 -1.09
N LEU A 376 -14.85 -1.52 -0.48
CA LEU A 376 -16.10 -0.83 -0.80
C LEU A 376 -16.12 0.61 -0.28
N ALA A 377 -16.69 1.53 -1.07
CA ALA A 377 -16.87 2.92 -0.70
C ALA A 377 -18.27 3.19 -0.15
N TYR A 378 -18.30 4.06 0.86
CA TYR A 378 -19.50 4.51 1.57
C TYR A 378 -19.53 6.04 1.60
N GLU A 379 -20.73 6.61 1.58
CA GLU A 379 -21.00 8.01 1.89
C GLU A 379 -21.57 8.10 3.30
N THR A 380 -20.99 8.95 4.14
CA THR A 380 -21.55 9.32 5.43
C THR A 380 -21.81 10.80 5.48
N THR A 381 -23.03 11.19 5.84
CA THR A 381 -23.41 12.58 6.06
C THR A 381 -23.87 12.75 7.51
N TRP A 382 -23.31 13.75 8.22
CA TRP A 382 -23.72 14.08 9.57
C TRP A 382 -24.80 15.15 9.57
N GLY A 383 -25.91 14.86 10.23
CA GLY A 383 -26.96 15.84 10.50
C GLY A 383 -26.47 16.98 11.41
N ALA A 384 -27.31 18.01 11.59
CA ALA A 384 -27.03 19.09 12.53
C ALA A 384 -26.95 18.60 13.99
N ASP A 385 -27.57 17.47 14.30
CA ASP A 385 -27.52 16.79 15.59
C ASP A 385 -26.25 15.90 15.76
N GLY A 386 -25.35 15.89 14.79
CA GLY A 386 -24.12 15.09 14.79
C GLY A 386 -24.30 13.61 14.49
N LYS A 387 -25.53 13.16 14.14
CA LYS A 387 -25.78 11.75 13.83
C LYS A 387 -25.38 11.44 12.40
N PRO A 388 -24.68 10.29 12.16
CA PRO A 388 -24.31 9.85 10.83
C PRO A 388 -25.46 9.14 10.10
N GLU A 389 -25.67 9.47 8.84
CA GLU A 389 -26.41 8.66 7.87
C GLU A 389 -25.41 8.09 6.88
N THR A 390 -25.38 6.76 6.73
CA THR A 390 -24.39 6.08 5.87
C THR A 390 -25.06 5.28 4.77
N LYS A 391 -24.53 5.41 3.53
CA LYS A 391 -25.01 4.71 2.33
C LYS A 391 -23.84 4.09 1.58
N PRO A 392 -24.00 2.87 1.00
CA PRO A 392 -23.01 2.31 0.10
C PRO A 392 -23.01 3.07 -1.23
N LEU A 393 -21.82 3.35 -1.75
CA LEU A 393 -21.61 3.97 -3.06
C LEU A 393 -21.11 2.98 -4.10
N THR A 394 -20.32 1.98 -3.70
CA THR A 394 -19.77 0.96 -4.59
C THR A 394 -20.15 -0.43 -4.13
N PHE A 395 -20.16 -1.36 -5.08
CA PHE A 395 -20.53 -2.75 -4.88
C PHE A 395 -19.50 -3.64 -5.55
N ALA A 396 -19.16 -4.76 -4.89
CA ALA A 396 -18.20 -5.70 -5.43
C ALA A 396 -18.85 -6.56 -6.52
N ASP A 397 -18.14 -6.76 -7.63
CA ASP A 397 -18.36 -7.88 -8.52
C ASP A 397 -17.59 -9.08 -7.98
N THR A 398 -18.27 -9.97 -7.28
CA THR A 398 -17.65 -11.12 -6.62
C THR A 398 -17.48 -12.32 -7.53
N GLN A 399 -17.87 -12.23 -8.81
CA GLN A 399 -17.88 -13.36 -9.75
C GLN A 399 -18.67 -14.57 -9.23
N GLY A 400 -19.68 -14.29 -8.41
CA GLY A 400 -20.51 -15.32 -7.74
C GLY A 400 -19.85 -15.98 -6.52
N ILE A 401 -18.64 -15.58 -6.11
CA ILE A 401 -17.98 -16.11 -4.92
C ILE A 401 -18.60 -15.49 -3.66
N ASP A 402 -19.00 -16.33 -2.72
CA ASP A 402 -19.41 -15.88 -1.39
C ASP A 402 -18.19 -15.51 -0.54
N LEU A 403 -17.84 -14.23 -0.53
CA LEU A 403 -16.72 -13.72 0.23
C LEU A 403 -16.93 -13.81 1.74
N SER A 404 -18.19 -13.89 2.23
CA SER A 404 -18.50 -14.01 3.66
C SER A 404 -18.13 -15.39 4.22
N SER A 405 -17.95 -16.40 3.36
CA SER A 405 -17.50 -17.73 3.74
C SER A 405 -16.03 -17.79 4.20
N PHE A 406 -15.24 -16.77 3.90
CA PHE A 406 -13.85 -16.69 4.35
C PHE A 406 -13.76 -16.16 5.78
N PRO A 407 -12.97 -16.79 6.66
CA PRO A 407 -12.76 -16.25 8.00
C PRO A 407 -11.92 -14.97 7.96
N LEU A 408 -12.18 -14.05 8.91
CA LEU A 408 -11.25 -12.97 9.20
C LEU A 408 -9.97 -13.55 9.82
N PRO A 409 -8.80 -12.89 9.62
CA PRO A 409 -7.55 -13.42 10.17
C PRO A 409 -7.47 -13.29 11.68
N ASP A 410 -6.69 -14.19 12.28
CA ASP A 410 -6.24 -14.04 13.65
C ASP A 410 -5.02 -13.10 13.68
N LEU A 411 -5.02 -12.13 14.57
CA LEU A 411 -3.82 -11.39 14.92
C LEU A 411 -3.07 -12.16 16.00
N VAL A 412 -1.84 -12.53 15.73
CA VAL A 412 -0.95 -13.25 16.66
C VAL A 412 0.32 -12.46 16.88
N LYS A 413 0.99 -12.70 18.01
CA LYS A 413 2.35 -12.22 18.28
C LYS A 413 3.22 -13.42 18.60
N TYR A 414 4.37 -13.54 17.96
CA TYR A 414 5.35 -14.57 18.25
C TYR A 414 6.69 -13.94 18.66
N LYS A 415 7.43 -14.66 19.49
CA LYS A 415 8.76 -14.22 19.90
C LYS A 415 9.78 -14.60 18.85
N SER A 416 10.59 -13.63 18.44
CA SER A 416 11.74 -13.86 17.57
C SER A 416 12.94 -14.44 18.35
N PHE A 417 14.04 -14.68 17.64
CA PHE A 417 15.27 -15.30 18.14
C PHE A 417 15.90 -14.58 19.35
N ASP A 418 15.63 -13.30 19.52
CA ASP A 418 16.12 -12.41 20.59
C ASP A 418 15.03 -12.00 21.59
N GLY A 419 13.82 -12.57 21.46
CA GLY A 419 12.68 -12.30 22.33
C GLY A 419 11.81 -11.13 21.94
N VAL A 420 12.13 -10.39 20.88
CA VAL A 420 11.27 -9.34 20.32
C VAL A 420 9.95 -9.95 19.87
N GLU A 421 8.82 -9.33 20.22
CA GLU A 421 7.50 -9.76 19.80
C GLU A 421 7.21 -9.26 18.38
N ILE A 422 6.93 -10.18 17.46
CA ILE A 422 6.63 -9.91 16.06
C ILE A 422 5.14 -10.14 15.81
N PRO A 423 4.38 -9.12 15.43
CA PRO A 423 2.96 -9.27 15.08
C PRO A 423 2.80 -9.92 13.70
N ALA A 424 1.75 -10.74 13.55
CA ALA A 424 1.40 -11.35 12.28
C ALA A 424 -0.10 -11.58 12.17
N PHE A 425 -0.63 -11.54 10.95
CA PHE A 425 -1.97 -12.02 10.65
C PHE A 425 -1.90 -13.46 10.14
N VAL A 426 -2.76 -14.33 10.66
CA VAL A 426 -2.85 -15.72 10.23
C VAL A 426 -4.25 -15.99 9.68
N PHE A 427 -4.31 -16.40 8.43
CA PHE A 427 -5.54 -16.80 7.76
C PHE A 427 -5.60 -18.31 7.66
N PHE A 428 -6.71 -18.89 8.04
CA PHE A 428 -6.99 -20.30 7.88
C PHE A 428 -8.00 -20.54 6.75
N PRO A 429 -7.98 -21.70 6.08
CA PRO A 429 -8.99 -22.04 5.09
C PRO A 429 -10.41 -22.03 5.68
N PRO A 430 -11.44 -21.75 4.87
CA PRO A 430 -12.82 -21.96 5.29
C PRO A 430 -13.05 -23.39 5.85
N GLY A 431 -13.66 -23.46 7.04
CA GLY A 431 -13.93 -24.75 7.70
C GLY A 431 -12.74 -25.41 8.40
N TYR A 432 -11.58 -24.76 8.48
CA TYR A 432 -10.45 -25.31 9.23
C TYR A 432 -10.73 -25.35 10.74
N ASP A 433 -10.60 -26.54 11.34
CA ASP A 433 -10.72 -26.71 12.78
C ASP A 433 -9.38 -26.38 13.49
N LYS A 434 -9.31 -25.18 14.06
CA LYS A 434 -8.13 -24.72 14.80
C LYS A 434 -7.84 -25.54 16.06
N ALA A 435 -8.86 -26.16 16.67
CA ALA A 435 -8.69 -26.97 17.87
C ALA A 435 -8.06 -28.33 17.56
N ALA A 436 -8.43 -28.91 16.42
CA ALA A 436 -7.87 -30.19 15.96
C ALA A 436 -6.41 -30.08 15.53
N LYS A 437 -5.93 -28.87 15.19
CA LYS A 437 -4.54 -28.56 14.77
C LYS A 437 -4.00 -29.54 13.73
N LYS A 438 -4.85 -29.95 12.76
CA LYS A 438 -4.41 -30.79 11.65
C LYS A 438 -3.49 -29.99 10.74
N PRO A 439 -2.22 -30.38 10.56
CA PRO A 439 -1.30 -29.60 9.74
C PRO A 439 -1.75 -29.46 8.30
N ILE A 440 -1.61 -28.24 7.76
CA ILE A 440 -1.89 -27.90 6.36
C ILE A 440 -0.68 -27.22 5.73
N PRO A 441 -0.57 -27.11 4.39
CA PRO A 441 0.45 -26.30 3.76
C PRO A 441 0.20 -24.81 4.04
N PHE A 442 1.30 -24.05 4.25
CA PHE A 442 1.24 -22.62 4.54
C PHE A 442 2.05 -21.78 3.57
N ILE A 443 1.61 -20.54 3.38
CA ILE A 443 2.32 -19.47 2.69
C ILE A 443 2.73 -18.45 3.74
N CYS A 444 4.05 -18.27 3.97
CA CYS A 444 4.59 -17.10 4.67
C CYS A 444 4.79 -16.00 3.63
N LEU A 445 3.90 -15.02 3.63
CA LEU A 445 3.91 -13.92 2.68
C LEU A 445 4.51 -12.69 3.34
N TYR A 446 5.58 -12.16 2.76
CA TYR A 446 6.31 -10.98 3.25
C TYR A 446 5.94 -9.75 2.41
N HIS A 447 5.68 -8.61 3.07
CA HIS A 447 5.36 -7.35 2.38
C HIS A 447 6.61 -6.72 1.76
N GLY A 448 6.36 -5.81 0.82
CA GLY A 448 7.38 -4.94 0.26
C GLY A 448 7.65 -3.71 1.13
N GLY A 449 8.64 -2.95 0.78
CA GLY A 449 9.08 -1.74 1.46
C GLY A 449 10.59 -1.67 1.54
N PRO A 450 11.25 -1.95 2.72
CA PRO A 450 10.77 -2.61 3.95
C PRO A 450 9.76 -1.79 4.76
N GLU A 451 9.78 -0.47 4.62
CA GLU A 451 8.86 0.44 5.29
C GLU A 451 7.43 0.19 4.79
N GLY A 452 6.76 -0.77 5.40
CA GLY A 452 5.40 -1.19 5.08
C GLY A 452 4.79 -2.01 6.21
N GLN A 453 3.53 -2.38 6.06
CA GLN A 453 2.79 -3.19 7.02
C GLN A 453 1.82 -4.11 6.29
N HIS A 454 1.83 -5.38 6.64
CA HIS A 454 0.71 -6.24 6.33
C HIS A 454 -0.50 -5.87 7.17
N ARG A 455 -1.62 -5.66 6.49
CA ARG A 455 -2.92 -5.33 7.10
C ARG A 455 -3.96 -6.37 6.66
N PRO A 456 -5.05 -6.58 7.42
CA PRO A 456 -6.04 -7.62 7.14
C PRO A 456 -6.98 -7.24 5.98
N THR A 457 -6.42 -6.87 4.83
CA THR A 457 -7.15 -6.44 3.64
C THR A 457 -7.49 -7.62 2.72
N PHE A 458 -8.42 -7.39 1.78
CA PHE A 458 -8.78 -8.34 0.75
C PHE A 458 -7.63 -8.58 -0.22
N SER A 459 -7.38 -9.84 -0.54
CA SER A 459 -6.50 -10.27 -1.62
C SER A 459 -7.13 -11.45 -2.36
N ALA A 460 -7.50 -11.23 -3.62
CA ALA A 460 -8.13 -12.25 -4.46
C ALA A 460 -7.28 -13.53 -4.56
N GLN A 461 -5.96 -13.39 -4.71
CA GLN A 461 -5.05 -14.51 -4.78
C GLN A 461 -4.93 -15.24 -3.44
N SER A 462 -4.90 -14.52 -2.32
CA SER A 462 -4.90 -15.12 -0.97
C SER A 462 -6.19 -15.90 -0.73
N GLN A 463 -7.35 -15.32 -1.09
CA GLN A 463 -8.64 -16.01 -0.97
C GLN A 463 -8.68 -17.28 -1.82
N TYR A 464 -8.11 -17.24 -3.02
CA TYR A 464 -7.97 -18.43 -3.86
C TYR A 464 -7.16 -19.53 -3.15
N PHE A 465 -5.96 -19.23 -2.62
CA PHE A 465 -5.15 -20.23 -1.92
C PHE A 465 -5.84 -20.77 -0.66
N LEU A 466 -6.52 -19.90 0.10
CA LEU A 466 -7.36 -20.35 1.22
C LEU A 466 -8.44 -21.33 0.77
N SER A 467 -9.11 -21.07 -0.37
CA SER A 467 -10.11 -22.00 -0.94
C SER A 467 -9.53 -23.35 -1.37
N ARG A 468 -8.21 -23.41 -1.59
CA ARG A 468 -7.44 -24.64 -1.91
C ARG A 468 -6.85 -25.32 -0.68
N GLY A 469 -7.18 -24.87 0.52
CA GLY A 469 -6.73 -25.48 1.77
C GLY A 469 -5.34 -25.08 2.23
N PHE A 470 -4.75 -24.00 1.65
CA PHE A 470 -3.53 -23.40 2.18
C PHE A 470 -3.87 -22.45 3.34
N GLY A 471 -3.05 -22.43 4.38
CA GLY A 471 -3.04 -21.33 5.34
C GLY A 471 -2.11 -20.20 4.85
N ILE A 472 -2.31 -18.97 5.34
CA ILE A 472 -1.46 -17.85 4.99
C ILE A 472 -1.07 -17.12 6.27
N MET A 473 0.23 -16.85 6.43
CA MET A 473 0.78 -16.04 7.51
C MET A 473 1.43 -14.80 6.93
N LEU A 474 1.05 -13.64 7.46
CA LEU A 474 1.50 -12.31 7.06
C LEU A 474 2.29 -11.69 8.24
N PRO A 475 3.58 -12.01 8.41
CA PRO A 475 4.37 -11.42 9.48
C PRO A 475 4.68 -9.94 9.17
N ASN A 476 4.62 -9.10 10.20
CA ASN A 476 5.15 -7.75 10.21
C ASN A 476 6.49 -7.80 10.95
N VAL A 477 7.54 -8.22 10.24
CA VAL A 477 8.89 -8.35 10.78
C VAL A 477 9.40 -6.99 11.27
N ARG A 478 10.43 -6.97 12.17
CA ARG A 478 11.09 -5.69 12.52
C ARG A 478 11.47 -4.92 11.25
N GLY A 479 11.40 -3.59 11.29
CA GLY A 479 11.47 -2.73 10.11
C GLY A 479 10.11 -2.40 9.52
N SER A 480 9.05 -3.16 9.88
CA SER A 480 7.69 -2.81 9.47
C SER A 480 7.24 -1.51 10.11
N THR A 481 6.52 -0.71 9.34
CA THR A 481 5.76 0.43 9.86
C THR A 481 4.53 -0.07 10.60
N GLY A 482 3.94 0.79 11.43
CA GLY A 482 2.76 0.35 12.12
C GLY A 482 2.98 0.03 13.60
N TYR A 483 4.20 0.21 14.13
CA TYR A 483 4.62 -0.23 15.46
C TYR A 483 5.62 0.73 16.11
N GLY A 484 5.63 1.98 15.67
CA GLY A 484 6.50 3.04 16.14
C GLY A 484 7.89 3.05 15.51
N ARG A 485 8.55 4.20 15.66
CA ARG A 485 9.87 4.49 15.10
C ARG A 485 10.94 3.46 15.52
N ASP A 486 10.93 3.07 16.80
CA ASP A 486 11.93 2.12 17.30
C ASP A 486 11.83 0.77 16.60
N PHE A 487 10.62 0.23 16.45
CA PHE A 487 10.38 -1.03 15.73
C PHE A 487 10.73 -0.90 14.24
N HIS A 488 10.36 0.22 13.64
CA HIS A 488 10.64 0.54 12.24
C HIS A 488 12.14 0.59 11.94
N MET A 489 12.97 1.12 12.84
CA MET A 489 14.43 1.22 12.66
C MET A 489 15.21 -0.01 13.13
N MET A 490 14.52 -1.09 13.56
CA MET A 490 15.21 -2.29 14.11
C MET A 490 15.89 -3.13 13.05
N ASP A 491 15.68 -2.90 11.75
CA ASP A 491 16.33 -3.65 10.67
C ASP A 491 17.20 -2.79 9.75
N ASP A 492 17.42 -1.52 10.10
CA ASP A 492 18.23 -0.61 9.32
C ASP A 492 19.70 -1.06 9.24
N TYR A 493 20.25 -0.94 8.01
CA TYR A 493 21.65 -1.15 7.69
C TYR A 493 22.20 -2.46 8.28
N LYS A 494 23.07 -2.41 9.30
CA LYS A 494 23.76 -3.58 9.87
C LYS A 494 22.86 -4.57 10.58
N LYS A 495 21.63 -4.19 10.86
CA LYS A 495 20.60 -5.04 11.47
C LYS A 495 19.72 -5.76 10.45
N ARG A 496 19.91 -5.53 9.14
CA ARG A 496 19.05 -6.05 8.05
C ARG A 496 18.77 -7.55 8.16
N TRP A 497 19.71 -8.34 8.59
CA TRP A 497 19.53 -9.80 8.70
C TRP A 497 18.65 -10.23 9.87
N ASP A 498 18.39 -9.34 10.84
CA ASP A 498 17.52 -9.67 11.98
C ASP A 498 16.04 -9.76 11.56
N SER A 499 15.59 -8.94 10.59
CA SER A 499 14.26 -9.10 9.99
C SER A 499 14.10 -10.43 9.24
N VAL A 500 15.17 -10.94 8.63
CA VAL A 500 15.16 -12.26 7.97
C VAL A 500 14.96 -13.39 9.00
N LYS A 501 15.63 -13.30 10.17
CA LYS A 501 15.41 -14.26 11.26
C LYS A 501 13.97 -14.23 11.78
N ASP A 502 13.36 -13.02 11.90
CA ASP A 502 11.93 -12.91 12.26
C ASP A 502 11.04 -13.67 11.28
N GLY A 503 11.36 -13.59 9.98
CA GLY A 503 10.63 -14.31 8.93
C GLY A 503 10.77 -15.84 9.04
N VAL A 504 11.91 -16.35 9.50
CA VAL A 504 12.11 -17.78 9.77
C VAL A 504 11.38 -18.20 11.04
N GLU A 505 11.41 -17.39 12.11
CA GLU A 505 10.67 -17.68 13.35
C GLU A 505 9.14 -17.70 13.14
N ALA A 506 8.60 -16.99 12.13
CA ALA A 506 7.21 -17.13 11.71
C ALA A 506 6.87 -18.56 11.27
N ALA A 507 7.72 -19.17 10.44
CA ALA A 507 7.55 -20.55 10.01
C ALA A 507 7.72 -21.54 11.16
N LYS A 508 8.70 -21.28 12.05
CA LYS A 508 8.86 -22.05 13.28
C LYS A 508 7.62 -22.01 14.16
N TRP A 509 7.02 -20.81 14.34
CA TRP A 509 5.79 -20.64 15.11
C TRP A 509 4.63 -21.50 14.56
N LEU A 510 4.46 -21.56 13.23
CA LEU A 510 3.44 -22.41 12.59
C LEU A 510 3.65 -23.89 12.90
N VAL A 511 4.90 -24.35 12.89
CA VAL A 511 5.26 -25.75 13.18
C VAL A 511 5.08 -26.06 14.66
N ASP A 512 5.58 -25.21 15.55
CA ASP A 512 5.49 -25.39 17.01
C ASP A 512 4.03 -25.41 17.51
N ASN A 513 3.15 -24.66 16.84
CA ASN A 513 1.71 -24.67 17.13
C ASN A 513 0.94 -25.81 16.45
N GLY A 514 1.59 -26.66 15.65
CA GLY A 514 0.97 -27.80 14.98
C GLY A 514 0.11 -27.43 13.76
N TYR A 515 0.23 -26.22 13.23
CA TYR A 515 -0.51 -25.78 12.05
C TYR A 515 0.14 -26.20 10.73
N ALA A 516 1.46 -26.38 10.73
CA ALA A 516 2.23 -26.83 9.58
C ALA A 516 3.25 -27.89 9.97
N VAL A 517 3.81 -28.58 8.97
CA VAL A 517 4.98 -29.47 9.14
C VAL A 517 6.17 -28.91 8.34
N PRO A 518 7.41 -29.17 8.77
CA PRO A 518 8.61 -28.79 8.02
C PRO A 518 8.55 -29.27 6.55
N GLY A 519 9.01 -28.42 5.63
CA GLY A 519 8.97 -28.66 4.18
C GLY A 519 7.59 -28.44 3.52
N LYS A 520 6.58 -28.00 4.28
CA LYS A 520 5.22 -27.69 3.78
C LYS A 520 4.85 -26.20 3.93
N ILE A 521 5.85 -25.36 4.09
CA ILE A 521 5.70 -23.91 4.13
C ILE A 521 6.46 -23.33 2.93
N THR A 522 5.90 -22.35 2.24
CA THR A 522 6.59 -21.58 1.20
C THR A 522 6.85 -20.17 1.64
N THR A 523 7.99 -19.61 1.26
CA THR A 523 8.22 -18.16 1.28
C THR A 523 7.57 -17.52 0.05
N TYR A 524 6.96 -16.37 0.21
CA TYR A 524 6.30 -15.63 -0.86
C TYR A 524 6.45 -14.14 -0.63
N GLY A 525 6.83 -13.36 -1.64
CA GLY A 525 6.90 -11.92 -1.48
C GLY A 525 7.29 -11.16 -2.73
N GLY A 526 6.97 -9.86 -2.73
CA GLY A 526 7.30 -8.93 -3.79
C GLY A 526 8.23 -7.81 -3.31
N SER A 527 9.12 -7.32 -4.20
CA SER A 527 10.05 -6.23 -3.88
C SER A 527 10.97 -6.59 -2.70
N TYR A 528 10.95 -5.82 -1.61
CA TYR A 528 11.60 -6.23 -0.37
C TYR A 528 11.07 -7.57 0.15
N GLY A 529 9.77 -7.85 0.03
CA GLY A 529 9.22 -9.18 0.34
C GLY A 529 9.84 -10.28 -0.52
N GLY A 530 10.25 -9.96 -1.76
CA GLY A 530 11.04 -10.84 -2.61
C GLY A 530 12.46 -11.07 -2.08
N PHE A 531 13.12 -10.03 -1.56
CA PHE A 531 14.36 -10.19 -0.79
C PHE A 531 14.15 -11.13 0.39
N MET A 532 13.12 -10.89 1.21
CA MET A 532 12.76 -11.74 2.35
C MET A 532 12.50 -13.18 1.93
N SER A 533 11.78 -13.38 0.83
CA SER A 533 11.47 -14.72 0.31
C SER A 533 12.73 -15.54 0.06
N VAL A 534 13.77 -14.96 -0.53
CA VAL A 534 15.05 -15.66 -0.80
C VAL A 534 15.92 -15.74 0.46
N ALA A 535 16.02 -14.66 1.21
CA ALA A 535 16.85 -14.58 2.40
C ALA A 535 16.40 -15.52 3.52
N CYS A 536 15.08 -15.68 3.71
CA CYS A 536 14.53 -16.64 4.68
C CYS A 536 14.84 -18.09 4.30
N LEU A 537 14.86 -18.45 3.02
CA LEU A 537 15.28 -19.79 2.57
C LEU A 537 16.76 -20.05 2.90
N VAL A 538 17.62 -19.05 2.67
CA VAL A 538 19.05 -19.10 3.02
C VAL A 538 19.21 -19.30 4.52
N GLU A 539 18.57 -18.45 5.31
CA GLU A 539 18.73 -18.46 6.78
C GLU A 539 18.15 -19.74 7.41
N ASP A 540 16.98 -20.19 6.95
CA ASP A 540 16.37 -21.42 7.48
C ASP A 540 17.23 -22.64 7.18
N THR A 541 17.77 -22.75 5.95
CA THR A 541 18.66 -23.88 5.59
C THR A 541 19.93 -23.86 6.43
N ARG A 542 20.56 -22.66 6.57
CA ARG A 542 21.78 -22.50 7.38
C ARG A 542 21.53 -22.85 8.86
N ALA A 543 20.46 -22.34 9.44
CA ALA A 543 20.08 -22.63 10.82
C ALA A 543 19.69 -24.11 11.03
N ALA A 544 19.04 -24.71 10.03
CA ALA A 544 18.64 -26.13 10.06
C ALA A 544 19.87 -27.07 10.09
N GLU A 545 20.91 -26.75 9.28
CA GLU A 545 22.16 -27.50 9.29
C GLU A 545 22.87 -27.44 10.64
N GLN A 546 22.97 -26.23 11.22
CA GLN A 546 23.58 -26.01 12.53
C GLN A 546 22.84 -26.76 13.65
N ALA A 547 21.48 -26.73 13.60
CA ALA A 547 20.62 -27.38 14.58
C ALA A 547 20.33 -28.86 14.28
N LYS A 548 20.84 -29.39 13.17
CA LYS A 548 20.56 -30.76 12.68
C LYS A 548 19.06 -31.06 12.61
N ARG A 549 18.27 -30.12 12.10
CA ARG A 549 16.83 -30.26 11.86
C ARG A 549 16.48 -30.18 10.37
N GLN A 550 15.26 -30.57 10.02
CA GLN A 550 14.72 -30.30 8.69
C GLN A 550 14.41 -28.80 8.54
N PRO A 551 14.71 -28.16 7.40
CA PRO A 551 14.25 -26.80 7.11
C PRO A 551 12.71 -26.70 7.15
N TYR A 552 12.20 -25.56 7.59
CA TYR A 552 10.75 -25.30 7.63
C TYR A 552 10.16 -25.08 6.24
N PHE A 553 10.92 -24.37 5.38
CA PHE A 553 10.45 -24.05 4.04
C PHE A 553 10.75 -25.14 3.04
N GLY A 554 9.77 -25.41 2.14
CA GLY A 554 9.87 -26.41 1.08
C GLY A 554 9.83 -25.81 -0.34
N ALA A 555 9.58 -24.51 -0.48
CA ALA A 555 9.58 -23.78 -1.75
C ALA A 555 9.69 -22.28 -1.54
N GLY A 556 10.00 -21.51 -2.61
CA GLY A 556 10.03 -20.05 -2.58
C GLY A 556 9.43 -19.41 -3.83
N VAL A 557 8.72 -18.30 -3.65
CA VAL A 557 8.18 -17.45 -4.72
C VAL A 557 8.74 -16.05 -4.55
N ASN A 558 9.55 -15.63 -5.51
CA ASN A 558 10.18 -14.32 -5.58
C ASN A 558 9.54 -13.49 -6.69
N ILE A 559 8.99 -12.34 -6.36
CA ILE A 559 8.33 -11.43 -7.31
C ILE A 559 9.06 -10.09 -7.27
N VAL A 560 9.60 -9.63 -8.41
CA VAL A 560 10.31 -8.35 -8.54
C VAL A 560 11.26 -8.08 -7.35
N GLY A 561 11.93 -9.15 -6.86
CA GLY A 561 12.68 -9.12 -5.60
C GLY A 561 14.14 -8.79 -5.76
N ILE A 562 14.71 -8.16 -4.73
CA ILE A 562 16.12 -7.82 -4.62
C ILE A 562 16.89 -9.06 -4.17
N VAL A 563 18.01 -9.38 -4.81
CA VAL A 563 18.89 -10.49 -4.41
C VAL A 563 20.35 -10.07 -4.23
N ASN A 564 20.72 -8.92 -4.79
CA ASN A 564 22.05 -8.34 -4.73
C ASN A 564 21.94 -6.85 -4.40
N LEU A 565 22.06 -6.49 -3.14
CA LEU A 565 21.89 -5.12 -2.68
C LEU A 565 22.89 -4.13 -3.30
N LYS A 566 24.10 -4.60 -3.65
CA LYS A 566 25.09 -3.75 -4.32
C LYS A 566 24.63 -3.37 -5.73
N THR A 567 24.29 -4.35 -6.59
CA THR A 567 23.86 -4.06 -7.97
C THR A 567 22.51 -3.34 -8.00
N PHE A 568 21.63 -3.64 -7.05
CA PHE A 568 20.37 -2.93 -6.86
C PHE A 568 20.62 -1.42 -6.61
N LEU A 569 21.47 -1.06 -5.65
CA LEU A 569 21.77 0.34 -5.33
C LEU A 569 22.55 1.04 -6.46
N GLU A 570 23.48 0.36 -7.12
CA GLU A 570 24.21 0.90 -8.26
C GLU A 570 23.29 1.32 -9.43
N LYS A 571 22.22 0.56 -9.65
CA LYS A 571 21.25 0.78 -10.73
C LYS A 571 20.04 1.64 -10.33
N THR A 572 19.84 1.85 -9.05
CA THR A 572 18.77 2.72 -8.54
C THR A 572 19.05 4.18 -8.90
N SER A 573 18.04 4.91 -9.37
CA SER A 573 18.12 6.34 -9.68
C SER A 573 18.58 7.17 -8.47
N GLY A 574 19.29 8.29 -8.71
CA GLY A 574 20.02 9.01 -7.67
C GLY A 574 19.20 9.44 -6.46
N TYR A 575 17.99 9.98 -6.66
CA TYR A 575 17.13 10.38 -5.55
C TYR A 575 16.62 9.19 -4.74
N ARG A 576 16.26 8.07 -5.39
CA ARG A 576 15.90 6.82 -4.71
C ARG A 576 17.06 6.20 -3.96
N ARG A 577 18.26 6.30 -4.52
CA ARG A 577 19.47 5.73 -3.92
C ARG A 577 19.71 6.29 -2.53
N LYS A 578 19.64 7.62 -2.35
CA LYS A 578 19.80 8.25 -1.03
C LYS A 578 18.84 7.64 0.00
N LEU A 579 17.57 7.45 -0.39
CA LEU A 579 16.56 6.84 0.49
C LEU A 579 16.90 5.38 0.81
N ARG A 580 17.31 4.60 -0.19
CA ARG A 580 17.63 3.18 -0.03
C ARG A 580 18.95 2.94 0.71
N GLU A 581 19.91 3.86 0.63
CA GLU A 581 21.15 3.79 1.40
C GLU A 581 20.93 4.00 2.90
N ALA A 582 19.97 4.82 3.30
CA ALA A 582 19.58 4.95 4.71
C ALA A 582 19.07 3.62 5.28
N GLU A 583 18.34 2.89 4.48
CA GLU A 583 17.67 1.63 4.81
C GLU A 583 18.61 0.41 4.72
N TYR A 584 19.27 0.23 3.56
CA TYR A 584 20.08 -0.96 3.27
C TYR A 584 21.56 -0.80 3.58
N GLY A 585 22.03 0.41 3.83
CA GLY A 585 23.43 0.77 3.98
C GLY A 585 24.01 1.40 2.69
N PRO A 586 25.08 2.20 2.83
CA PRO A 586 25.63 3.00 1.75
C PRO A 586 26.45 2.16 0.77
N LEU A 587 26.52 2.58 -0.49
CA LEU A 587 27.41 1.97 -1.52
C LEU A 587 28.89 2.07 -1.15
N THR A 588 29.25 2.94 -0.18
CA THR A 588 30.62 3.04 0.35
C THR A 588 30.98 1.88 1.31
N ASP A 589 30.01 1.03 1.69
CA ASP A 589 30.24 -0.21 2.43
C ASP A 589 29.80 -1.45 1.59
N PRO A 590 30.47 -1.71 0.45
CA PRO A 590 30.07 -2.78 -0.46
C PRO A 590 30.24 -4.18 0.16
N ASP A 591 31.16 -4.37 1.07
CA ASP A 591 31.38 -5.65 1.74
C ASP A 591 30.19 -6.03 2.62
N PHE A 592 29.63 -5.06 3.34
CA PHE A 592 28.40 -5.27 4.08
C PHE A 592 27.23 -5.60 3.14
N LEU A 593 27.01 -4.79 2.08
CA LEU A 593 25.94 -5.04 1.13
C LEU A 593 26.02 -6.44 0.51
N MET A 594 27.23 -6.88 0.16
CA MET A 594 27.46 -8.23 -0.35
C MET A 594 27.23 -9.30 0.72
N SER A 595 27.57 -9.00 1.99
CA SER A 595 27.38 -9.93 3.11
C SER A 595 25.92 -10.24 3.42
N VAL A 596 24.99 -9.30 3.13
CA VAL A 596 23.54 -9.46 3.33
C VAL A 596 22.79 -9.73 2.00
N SER A 597 23.49 -9.88 0.88
CA SER A 597 22.91 -10.24 -0.42
C SER A 597 22.76 -11.76 -0.55
N SER A 598 21.54 -12.22 -0.83
CA SER A 598 21.23 -13.66 -0.94
C SER A 598 21.92 -14.34 -2.12
N ILE A 599 22.28 -13.60 -3.17
CA ILE A 599 23.00 -14.12 -4.35
C ILE A 599 24.35 -14.75 -3.99
N ASN A 600 24.99 -14.30 -2.91
CA ASN A 600 26.27 -14.81 -2.43
C ASN A 600 26.14 -16.01 -1.48
N LYS A 601 24.93 -16.54 -1.29
CA LYS A 601 24.60 -17.63 -0.37
C LYS A 601 23.75 -18.70 -1.05
N THR A 602 23.86 -18.83 -2.37
CA THR A 602 23.03 -19.77 -3.16
C THR A 602 23.27 -21.23 -2.81
N GLU A 603 24.39 -21.57 -2.16
CA GLU A 603 24.66 -22.89 -1.62
C GLU A 603 23.60 -23.36 -0.59
N PHE A 604 22.93 -22.42 0.08
CA PHE A 604 21.84 -22.70 1.02
C PHE A 604 20.45 -22.74 0.34
N LEU A 605 20.33 -22.37 -0.92
CA LEU A 605 19.06 -22.45 -1.67
C LEU A 605 18.87 -23.91 -2.17
N ARG A 606 18.14 -24.73 -1.41
CA ARG A 606 18.00 -26.17 -1.63
C ARG A 606 16.56 -26.62 -1.89
N VAL A 607 15.69 -25.68 -2.24
CA VAL A 607 14.29 -25.91 -2.55
C VAL A 607 13.92 -25.30 -3.89
N PRO A 608 12.86 -25.80 -4.56
CA PRO A 608 12.38 -25.21 -5.81
C PRO A 608 12.01 -23.73 -5.63
N MET A 609 12.29 -22.93 -6.66
CA MET A 609 11.94 -21.50 -6.68
C MET A 609 11.18 -21.10 -7.95
N PHE A 610 10.17 -20.24 -7.73
CA PHE A 610 9.47 -19.50 -8.79
C PHE A 610 9.89 -18.03 -8.73
N ILE A 611 10.29 -17.47 -9.87
CA ILE A 611 10.78 -16.09 -10.00
C ILE A 611 9.92 -15.39 -11.03
N ALA A 612 9.32 -14.24 -10.69
CA ALA A 612 8.56 -13.42 -11.62
C ALA A 612 9.02 -11.97 -11.62
N HIS A 613 9.09 -11.32 -12.78
CA HIS A 613 9.54 -9.94 -12.90
C HIS A 613 8.90 -9.21 -14.08
N GLY A 614 8.66 -7.90 -13.93
CA GLY A 614 8.36 -7.00 -15.04
C GLY A 614 9.64 -6.49 -15.68
N PHE A 615 9.75 -6.56 -17.01
CA PHE A 615 10.98 -6.16 -17.71
C PHE A 615 11.30 -4.67 -17.55
N ASN A 616 10.25 -3.83 -17.47
CA ASN A 616 10.36 -2.37 -17.36
C ASN A 616 10.37 -1.87 -15.91
N ASP A 617 10.67 -2.74 -14.95
CA ASP A 617 10.63 -2.39 -13.53
C ASP A 617 11.62 -1.25 -13.20
N PRO A 618 11.13 -0.04 -12.80
CA PRO A 618 12.00 1.08 -12.50
C PRO A 618 12.47 1.09 -11.04
N ARG A 619 11.97 0.18 -10.21
CA ARG A 619 12.28 0.10 -8.77
C ARG A 619 13.36 -0.92 -8.49
N VAL A 620 13.14 -2.13 -8.98
CA VAL A 620 14.07 -3.26 -8.86
C VAL A 620 14.42 -3.72 -10.28
N PRO A 621 15.65 -3.52 -10.73
CA PRO A 621 16.04 -3.90 -12.08
C PRO A 621 15.81 -5.39 -12.34
N VAL A 622 15.31 -5.74 -13.55
CA VAL A 622 15.03 -7.13 -13.95
C VAL A 622 16.27 -8.04 -13.84
N GLU A 623 17.45 -7.45 -13.88
CA GLU A 623 18.72 -8.16 -13.70
C GLU A 623 18.85 -8.82 -12.33
N GLU A 624 18.13 -8.37 -11.30
CA GLU A 624 18.08 -9.06 -10.01
C GLU A 624 17.45 -10.46 -10.15
N ALA A 625 16.35 -10.57 -10.89
CA ALA A 625 15.74 -11.86 -11.21
C ALA A 625 16.63 -12.73 -12.10
N MET A 626 17.30 -12.12 -13.08
CA MET A 626 18.20 -12.82 -13.99
C MET A 626 19.42 -13.40 -13.26
N GLN A 627 20.05 -12.62 -12.37
CA GLN A 627 21.17 -13.09 -11.52
C GLN A 627 20.76 -14.33 -10.73
N LEU A 628 19.61 -14.28 -10.05
CA LEU A 628 19.13 -15.41 -9.26
C LEU A 628 18.83 -16.64 -10.12
N ALA A 629 18.15 -16.45 -11.24
CA ALA A 629 17.79 -17.54 -12.13
C ALA A 629 19.04 -18.25 -12.71
N VAL A 630 20.06 -17.49 -13.11
CA VAL A 630 21.33 -18.04 -13.62
C VAL A 630 22.04 -18.82 -12.52
N ALA A 631 22.18 -18.24 -11.32
CA ALA A 631 22.87 -18.89 -10.21
C ALA A 631 22.20 -20.22 -9.79
N LEU A 632 20.86 -20.24 -9.73
CA LEU A 632 20.11 -21.46 -9.40
C LEU A 632 20.18 -22.50 -10.51
N LYS A 633 20.14 -22.09 -11.78
CA LYS A 633 20.32 -22.96 -12.92
C LYS A 633 21.70 -23.64 -12.88
N ASP A 634 22.78 -22.86 -12.71
CA ASP A 634 24.15 -23.38 -12.66
C ASP A 634 24.32 -24.35 -11.49
N LYS A 635 23.74 -24.03 -10.32
CA LYS A 635 23.70 -24.92 -9.16
C LYS A 635 22.96 -26.24 -9.45
N ALA A 636 21.77 -26.16 -10.07
CA ALA A 636 20.97 -27.34 -10.41
C ALA A 636 21.75 -28.29 -11.34
N PHE A 637 22.50 -27.74 -12.32
CA PHE A 637 23.37 -28.53 -13.19
C PHE A 637 24.58 -29.12 -12.44
N ALA A 638 25.26 -28.31 -11.64
CA ALA A 638 26.45 -28.76 -10.89
C ALA A 638 26.11 -29.87 -9.89
N GLU A 639 24.97 -29.76 -9.20
CA GLU A 639 24.51 -30.75 -8.23
C GLU A 639 23.70 -31.91 -8.86
N LYS A 640 23.43 -31.85 -10.16
CA LYS A 640 22.57 -32.81 -10.88
C LYS A 640 21.19 -32.97 -10.23
N LYS A 641 20.61 -31.84 -9.80
CA LYS A 641 19.31 -31.75 -9.14
C LYS A 641 18.32 -30.96 -9.98
N PRO A 642 17.63 -31.59 -10.96
CA PRO A 642 16.69 -30.89 -11.85
C PRO A 642 15.53 -30.24 -11.09
N GLU A 643 15.18 -30.70 -9.90
CA GLU A 643 14.16 -30.14 -9.04
C GLU A 643 14.51 -28.73 -8.52
N LEU A 644 15.80 -28.36 -8.53
CA LEU A 644 16.28 -27.02 -8.18
C LEU A 644 16.28 -26.04 -9.36
N MET A 645 15.96 -26.50 -10.58
CA MET A 645 15.86 -25.63 -11.73
C MET A 645 14.78 -24.56 -11.49
N PRO A 646 15.13 -23.25 -11.53
CA PRO A 646 14.17 -22.22 -11.27
C PRO A 646 13.13 -22.11 -12.39
N GLN A 647 11.88 -21.77 -12.01
CA GLN A 647 10.89 -21.31 -12.98
C GLN A 647 10.99 -19.79 -13.05
N LEU A 648 11.30 -19.24 -14.22
CA LEU A 648 11.42 -17.80 -14.46
C LEU A 648 10.32 -17.34 -15.40
N LEU A 649 9.56 -16.31 -14.97
CA LEU A 649 8.52 -15.64 -15.75
C LEU A 649 8.82 -14.14 -15.83
N VAL A 650 9.09 -13.63 -17.02
CA VAL A 650 9.33 -12.20 -17.25
C VAL A 650 8.28 -11.64 -18.18
N PHE A 651 7.62 -10.57 -17.77
CA PHE A 651 6.63 -9.85 -18.57
C PHE A 651 7.29 -8.65 -19.27
N PRO A 652 7.32 -8.62 -20.62
CA PRO A 652 8.04 -7.57 -21.35
C PRO A 652 7.37 -6.18 -21.27
N ASP A 653 6.13 -6.13 -20.87
CA ASP A 653 5.25 -4.95 -20.88
C ASP A 653 4.72 -4.56 -19.49
N GLU A 654 5.37 -5.07 -18.43
CA GLU A 654 5.06 -4.76 -17.03
C GLU A 654 6.24 -4.10 -16.30
N GLY A 655 5.92 -3.37 -15.22
CA GLY A 655 6.88 -2.71 -14.34
C GLY A 655 7.02 -3.41 -12.99
N HIS A 656 6.98 -2.62 -11.89
CA HIS A 656 7.11 -3.11 -10.51
C HIS A 656 5.82 -3.73 -9.96
N GLY A 657 5.21 -4.60 -10.73
CA GLY A 657 3.93 -5.26 -10.48
C GLY A 657 3.26 -5.60 -11.80
N PHE A 658 2.22 -6.42 -11.74
CA PHE A 658 1.52 -6.88 -12.94
C PHE A 658 0.14 -6.19 -12.96
N ALA A 659 0.03 -5.15 -13.79
CA ALA A 659 -1.18 -4.33 -13.88
C ALA A 659 -2.23 -4.96 -14.81
N LYS A 660 -1.79 -5.60 -15.89
CA LYS A 660 -2.67 -6.16 -16.92
C LYS A 660 -3.27 -7.48 -16.44
N LEU A 661 -4.59 -7.62 -16.59
CA LEU A 661 -5.31 -8.79 -16.07
C LEU A 661 -4.78 -10.09 -16.66
N ASP A 662 -4.47 -10.13 -17.97
CA ASP A 662 -3.97 -11.35 -18.63
C ASP A 662 -2.61 -11.78 -18.07
N ASN A 663 -1.71 -10.83 -17.79
CA ASN A 663 -0.43 -11.10 -17.16
C ASN A 663 -0.62 -11.60 -15.72
N ARG A 664 -1.55 -11.02 -14.97
CA ARG A 664 -1.90 -11.46 -13.62
C ARG A 664 -2.49 -12.87 -13.61
N LEU A 665 -3.35 -13.19 -14.57
CA LEU A 665 -3.94 -14.52 -14.73
C LEU A 665 -2.87 -15.56 -15.07
N LEU A 666 -1.98 -15.25 -16.03
CA LEU A 666 -0.86 -16.13 -16.39
C LEU A 666 0.05 -16.38 -15.18
N PHE A 667 0.47 -15.32 -14.49
CA PHE A 667 1.28 -15.42 -13.28
C PHE A 667 0.63 -16.30 -12.23
N ALA A 668 -0.64 -16.06 -11.91
CA ALA A 668 -1.34 -16.76 -10.86
C ALA A 668 -1.51 -18.27 -11.16
N LYS A 669 -1.82 -18.64 -12.42
CA LYS A 669 -1.90 -20.03 -12.88
C LYS A 669 -0.56 -20.74 -12.76
N GLN A 670 0.53 -20.06 -13.14
CA GLN A 670 1.87 -20.64 -13.04
C GLN A 670 2.30 -20.84 -11.58
N VAL A 671 2.03 -19.86 -10.70
CA VAL A 671 2.31 -19.95 -9.26
C VAL A 671 1.44 -21.04 -8.62
N GLU A 672 0.15 -21.13 -8.94
CA GLU A 672 -0.72 -22.21 -8.46
C GLU A 672 -0.13 -23.58 -8.78
N SER A 673 0.19 -23.81 -10.06
CA SER A 673 0.79 -25.07 -10.51
C SER A 673 2.10 -25.38 -9.78
N PHE A 674 2.94 -24.38 -9.58
CA PHE A 674 4.17 -24.50 -8.80
C PHE A 674 3.91 -24.89 -7.34
N MET A 675 3.00 -24.20 -6.67
CA MET A 675 2.65 -24.43 -5.27
C MET A 675 2.07 -25.82 -5.03
N GLN A 676 1.16 -26.28 -5.92
CA GLN A 676 0.56 -27.60 -5.82
C GLN A 676 1.62 -28.71 -5.97
N ARG A 677 2.58 -28.56 -6.88
CA ARG A 677 3.63 -29.56 -7.09
C ARG A 677 4.63 -29.62 -5.94
N THR A 678 4.92 -28.51 -5.28
CA THR A 678 6.00 -28.41 -4.28
C THR A 678 5.51 -28.68 -2.87
N ILE A 679 4.53 -27.92 -2.39
CA ILE A 679 4.06 -28.03 -0.99
C ILE A 679 2.61 -28.47 -0.86
N GLY A 680 1.82 -28.48 -1.95
CA GLY A 680 0.40 -28.88 -1.92
C GLY A 680 0.17 -30.29 -1.41
N ASN A 681 -1.05 -30.58 -0.97
CA ASN A 681 -1.49 -31.91 -0.58
C ASN A 681 -1.72 -32.76 -1.82
N LYS A 682 -1.05 -33.92 -1.93
CA LYS A 682 -1.17 -34.84 -3.07
C LYS A 682 -2.60 -35.36 -3.36
N SER A 683 -3.53 -35.16 -2.41
CA SER A 683 -4.94 -35.59 -2.55
C SER A 683 -5.83 -34.58 -3.31
N ALA A 684 -5.34 -33.40 -3.60
CA ALA A 684 -6.11 -32.32 -4.29
C ALA A 684 -5.75 -32.17 -5.78
N ALA A 685 -4.91 -33.03 -6.34
CA ALA A 685 -4.61 -33.01 -7.76
C ALA A 685 -5.85 -33.48 -8.54
N ALA A 686 -6.61 -32.51 -9.09
CA ALA A 686 -7.57 -32.78 -10.14
C ALA A 686 -6.87 -33.46 -11.33
N ALA A 687 -7.52 -34.43 -11.95
CA ALA A 687 -7.03 -35.11 -13.13
C ALA A 687 -6.63 -34.08 -14.22
N PRO A 688 -5.57 -34.33 -15.00
CA PRO A 688 -5.18 -33.43 -16.08
C PRO A 688 -6.35 -33.28 -17.07
N GLU A 689 -6.73 -32.06 -17.36
CA GLU A 689 -7.60 -31.74 -18.48
C GLU A 689 -6.94 -32.30 -19.75
N LYS A 690 -7.69 -33.16 -20.48
CA LYS A 690 -7.29 -33.77 -21.74
C LYS A 690 -7.33 -32.74 -22.87
#